data_fb49ed95f1ab56cd2cd482f8eef18af9
#
_entry.id   fb49ed95f1ab56cd2cd482f8eef18af9
#
_cell.length_a   1.000
_cell.length_b   1.000
_cell.length_c   1.000
_cell.angle_alpha   90.00
_cell.angle_beta   90.00
_cell.angle_gamma   90.00
#
_symmetry.space_group_name_H-M   'P 1'
#
loop_
_entity.id
_entity.type
_entity.pdbx_description
1 polymer ?
#
loop_
_entity_poly.entity_id
_entity_poly.type
_entity_poly.pdbx_seq_one_letter_code
_entity_poly.pdbx_strand_id
1 'polypeptide(L)'
;MDEFTESIGMRGGENFNAYTSFDETVYMIMNAPVTRESIVDSCLLILHDWSGFITLADTAIEKERGVIREEWRTRQDAQARIWEQQLPKMFPDNKYAYRMPIGTIDVINNFKPDELRDYYKKWYRPDLQGIIIVGDIDVDKVEAAVKRIFADIPAPVNPAKREYTEVADNDKPLVSIATDKEASNMILSIFYKHDKMPKELYATAAGLMKDYMENVVETMINERFAEMMQKADPPFVAAQASDGDFMIAKTKGAFTVAALVKEGEIDKALDALVMETERVKRYGFTASEYDRARINVLKQYESLFNDRDKQKNRSYTNEYVRHFTDGGYIPGIETEYQLISQIAPQIPIEQVNQYAQSLIGDKNIVIGLTGPDKADIKYPTEAQLLEDFIKAQQLPVKPYEETVSNEPLIPELPAPGKIREMKTDPLFGATVLTLDNGIKVVLKHTDFKKDEILMTATSPGGSTLFGAKDIDNLKVFNDVITLGGAGNFSATDLNKVLAGKKVSCSPSIGLNTENVNGYAAPADLKTLFELVYLYFTAPRMDEEAYTSFENRMIAQLKNLELNPMVAFSDTLTKAIYDNNPRAARITAGDFKQISYPRIMEMYKERFADASDFIFTFVGNIDTDSIRPFVEQYLATLPVKGRAE
;
A
#
# COMPACT_ATOMS: atom_id res chain seq x y z
N MET A 1 28.31 -17.84 -14.52
CA MET A 1 27.02 -17.12 -14.60
C MET A 1 27.25 -15.62 -14.62
N ASP A 2 27.93 -15.05 -13.65
CA ASP A 2 28.11 -13.60 -13.49
C ASP A 2 28.76 -12.92 -14.71
N GLU A 3 29.88 -13.46 -15.24
CA GLU A 3 30.52 -12.93 -16.46
C GLU A 3 29.59 -12.89 -17.68
N PHE A 4 28.73 -13.92 -17.84
CA PHE A 4 27.77 -13.95 -18.94
C PHE A 4 26.70 -12.90 -18.73
N THR A 5 26.12 -12.84 -17.54
CA THR A 5 25.02 -11.92 -17.23
C THR A 5 25.45 -10.46 -17.29
N GLU A 6 26.65 -10.15 -16.80
CA GLU A 6 27.26 -8.82 -16.95
C GLU A 6 27.50 -8.45 -18.42
N SER A 7 27.91 -9.42 -19.27
CA SER A 7 28.15 -9.18 -20.71
C SER A 7 26.89 -8.78 -21.49
N ILE A 8 25.71 -9.07 -20.97
CA ILE A 8 24.40 -8.70 -21.54
C ILE A 8 23.71 -7.58 -20.75
N GLY A 9 24.42 -6.92 -19.83
CA GLY A 9 23.93 -5.78 -19.07
C GLY A 9 23.05 -6.14 -17.87
N MET A 10 23.07 -7.39 -17.42
CA MET A 10 22.32 -7.85 -16.26
C MET A 10 23.22 -7.93 -15.02
N ARG A 11 22.70 -7.57 -13.87
CA ARG A 11 23.44 -7.50 -12.60
C ARG A 11 22.79 -8.34 -11.51
N GLY A 12 23.60 -8.98 -10.68
CA GLY A 12 23.15 -9.64 -9.46
C GLY A 12 22.46 -8.65 -8.50
N GLY A 13 21.41 -9.10 -7.85
CA GLY A 13 20.58 -8.26 -6.95
C GLY A 13 19.54 -7.37 -7.66
N GLU A 14 19.82 -6.93 -8.88
CA GLU A 14 18.91 -6.12 -9.69
C GLU A 14 18.08 -6.99 -10.66
N ASN A 15 18.77 -7.84 -11.44
CA ASN A 15 18.14 -8.69 -12.46
C ASN A 15 17.95 -10.14 -11.99
N PHE A 16 18.76 -10.61 -11.05
CA PHE A 16 18.69 -11.92 -10.44
C PHE A 16 18.36 -11.79 -8.96
N ASN A 17 17.30 -12.42 -8.53
CA ASN A 17 16.91 -12.45 -7.13
C ASN A 17 16.19 -13.74 -6.80
N ALA A 18 16.07 -14.04 -5.52
CA ALA A 18 15.22 -15.10 -5.00
C ALA A 18 14.68 -14.70 -3.63
N TYR A 19 13.52 -15.22 -3.28
CA TYR A 19 13.04 -15.15 -1.90
C TYR A 19 12.58 -16.51 -1.43
N THR A 20 12.70 -16.74 -0.14
CA THR A 20 12.17 -17.91 0.56
C THR A 20 11.19 -17.45 1.62
N SER A 21 10.00 -18.00 1.59
CA SER A 21 8.99 -17.91 2.64
C SER A 21 8.92 -19.23 3.42
N PHE A 22 7.90 -19.41 4.26
CA PHE A 22 7.73 -20.62 5.04
C PHE A 22 7.37 -21.86 4.20
N ASP A 23 6.69 -21.66 3.06
CA ASP A 23 6.10 -22.71 2.25
C ASP A 23 6.55 -22.69 0.78
N GLU A 24 7.34 -21.72 0.37
CA GLU A 24 7.75 -21.53 -1.03
C GLU A 24 9.13 -20.87 -1.16
N THR A 25 9.79 -21.15 -2.27
CA THR A 25 10.97 -20.42 -2.75
C THR A 25 10.74 -20.02 -4.19
N VAL A 26 10.98 -18.76 -4.52
CA VAL A 26 10.79 -18.22 -5.87
C VAL A 26 12.11 -17.63 -6.36
N TYR A 27 12.61 -18.16 -7.47
CA TYR A 27 13.78 -17.65 -8.18
C TYR A 27 13.34 -16.77 -9.33
N MET A 28 14.01 -15.65 -9.52
CA MET A 28 13.60 -14.61 -10.47
C MET A 28 14.75 -14.17 -11.37
N ILE A 29 14.45 -14.10 -12.66
CA ILE A 29 15.26 -13.40 -13.66
C ILE A 29 14.39 -12.25 -14.20
N MET A 30 14.80 -11.02 -13.98
CA MET A 30 13.99 -9.83 -14.27
C MET A 30 14.69 -8.94 -15.31
N ASN A 31 13.87 -8.33 -16.20
CA ASN A 31 14.35 -7.39 -17.20
C ASN A 31 15.46 -7.96 -18.12
N ALA A 32 15.39 -9.27 -18.43
CA ALA A 32 16.29 -9.88 -19.39
C ALA A 32 16.09 -9.25 -20.77
N PRO A 33 17.16 -8.81 -21.46
CA PRO A 33 17.03 -8.31 -22.83
C PRO A 33 16.56 -9.41 -23.78
N VAL A 34 15.54 -9.14 -24.58
CA VAL A 34 15.00 -10.09 -25.58
C VAL A 34 15.45 -9.77 -27.01
N THR A 35 16.51 -8.97 -27.15
CA THR A 35 17.06 -8.54 -28.44
C THR A 35 17.73 -9.67 -29.24
N ARG A 36 18.04 -10.78 -28.60
CA ARG A 36 18.63 -11.99 -29.20
C ARG A 36 18.02 -13.24 -28.57
N GLU A 37 17.58 -14.21 -29.38
CA GLU A 37 17.03 -15.49 -28.90
C GLU A 37 17.99 -16.24 -27.96
N SER A 38 19.32 -16.15 -28.20
CA SER A 38 20.33 -16.78 -27.35
C SER A 38 20.33 -16.28 -25.91
N ILE A 39 19.85 -15.06 -25.62
CA ILE A 39 19.72 -14.56 -24.25
C ILE A 39 18.57 -15.28 -23.53
N VAL A 40 17.44 -15.44 -24.21
CA VAL A 40 16.29 -16.16 -23.66
C VAL A 40 16.66 -17.63 -23.39
N ASP A 41 17.31 -18.31 -24.34
CA ASP A 41 17.81 -19.68 -24.16
C ASP A 41 18.77 -19.80 -22.98
N SER A 42 19.66 -18.83 -22.81
CA SER A 42 20.59 -18.81 -21.67
C SER A 42 19.88 -18.58 -20.33
N CYS A 43 18.87 -17.72 -20.29
CA CYS A 43 18.04 -17.54 -19.09
C CYS A 43 17.29 -18.83 -18.75
N LEU A 44 16.74 -19.52 -19.76
CA LEU A 44 16.09 -20.84 -19.57
C LEU A 44 17.09 -21.88 -19.03
N LEU A 45 18.33 -21.89 -19.53
CA LEU A 45 19.37 -22.79 -19.04
C LEU A 45 19.75 -22.50 -17.58
N ILE A 46 19.80 -21.23 -17.19
CA ILE A 46 20.02 -20.85 -15.78
C ILE A 46 18.89 -21.37 -14.90
N LEU A 47 17.62 -21.19 -15.32
CA LEU A 47 16.47 -21.72 -14.58
C LEU A 47 16.49 -23.24 -14.51
N HIS A 48 16.87 -23.91 -15.58
CA HIS A 48 17.05 -25.38 -15.63
C HIS A 48 18.09 -25.83 -14.59
N ASP A 49 19.27 -25.19 -14.57
CA ASP A 49 20.32 -25.56 -13.64
C ASP A 49 19.92 -25.30 -12.19
N TRP A 50 19.19 -24.21 -11.93
CA TRP A 50 18.64 -23.96 -10.60
C TRP A 50 17.61 -25.01 -10.18
N SER A 51 16.82 -25.53 -11.13
CA SER A 51 15.74 -26.45 -10.82
C SER A 51 16.20 -27.86 -10.43
N GLY A 52 17.34 -28.34 -10.97
CA GLY A 52 17.74 -29.73 -10.76
C GLY A 52 19.24 -29.99 -10.74
N PHE A 53 20.09 -29.03 -11.10
CA PHE A 53 21.51 -29.25 -11.39
C PHE A 53 22.49 -28.31 -10.65
N ILE A 54 22.09 -27.73 -9.53
CA ILE A 54 23.00 -26.94 -8.70
C ILE A 54 24.10 -27.87 -8.16
N THR A 55 25.38 -27.52 -8.39
CA THR A 55 26.52 -28.37 -8.03
C THR A 55 26.71 -28.56 -6.52
N LEU A 56 26.31 -27.57 -5.70
CA LEU A 56 26.43 -27.61 -4.24
C LEU A 56 27.82 -28.06 -3.76
N ALA A 57 28.87 -27.52 -4.37
CA ALA A 57 30.25 -27.83 -3.99
C ALA A 57 30.54 -27.37 -2.55
N ASP A 58 31.27 -28.17 -1.77
CA ASP A 58 31.61 -27.87 -0.36
C ASP A 58 32.22 -26.47 -0.21
N THR A 59 33.16 -26.11 -1.10
CA THR A 59 33.81 -24.80 -1.06
C THR A 59 32.84 -23.65 -1.29
N ALA A 60 31.82 -23.82 -2.15
CA ALA A 60 30.80 -22.82 -2.40
C ALA A 60 29.86 -22.70 -1.20
N ILE A 61 29.43 -23.83 -0.62
CA ILE A 61 28.57 -23.86 0.58
C ILE A 61 29.27 -23.16 1.75
N GLU A 62 30.55 -23.48 2.02
CA GLU A 62 31.28 -22.87 3.12
C GLU A 62 31.54 -21.37 2.92
N LYS A 63 31.76 -20.94 1.68
CA LYS A 63 31.88 -19.51 1.35
C LYS A 63 30.55 -18.79 1.62
N GLU A 64 29.44 -19.36 1.17
CA GLU A 64 28.11 -18.77 1.31
C GLU A 64 27.61 -18.77 2.75
N ARG A 65 28.03 -19.73 3.57
CA ARG A 65 27.74 -19.77 5.01
C ARG A 65 28.06 -18.44 5.71
N GLY A 66 29.18 -17.81 5.35
CA GLY A 66 29.58 -16.51 5.85
C GLY A 66 28.59 -15.40 5.47
N VAL A 67 28.10 -15.43 4.24
CA VAL A 67 27.11 -14.47 3.72
C VAL A 67 25.77 -14.63 4.47
N ILE A 68 25.27 -15.87 4.60
CA ILE A 68 24.02 -16.14 5.32
C ILE A 68 24.12 -15.76 6.79
N ARG A 69 25.28 -15.96 7.44
CA ARG A 69 25.52 -15.51 8.81
C ARG A 69 25.39 -13.99 8.95
N GLU A 70 25.97 -13.23 8.03
CA GLU A 70 25.86 -11.77 8.01
C GLU A 70 24.43 -11.32 7.71
N GLU A 71 23.73 -12.01 6.81
CA GLU A 71 22.31 -11.77 6.56
C GLU A 71 21.48 -12.01 7.84
N TRP A 72 21.69 -13.14 8.53
CA TRP A 72 21.06 -13.41 9.80
C TRP A 72 21.32 -12.29 10.81
N ARG A 73 22.57 -11.85 10.93
CA ARG A 73 22.96 -10.78 11.86
C ARG A 73 22.27 -9.45 11.55
N THR A 74 22.15 -9.09 10.27
CA THR A 74 21.54 -7.83 9.85
C THR A 74 20.02 -7.85 9.93
N ARG A 75 19.41 -9.04 9.93
CA ARG A 75 17.96 -9.23 10.10
C ARG A 75 17.52 -9.36 11.56
N GLN A 76 18.45 -9.29 12.52
CA GLN A 76 18.14 -9.29 13.98
C GLN A 76 17.72 -7.89 14.44
N ASP A 77 16.65 -7.35 13.85
CA ASP A 77 16.02 -6.11 14.25
C ASP A 77 14.92 -6.32 15.32
N ALA A 78 14.29 -5.24 15.76
CA ALA A 78 13.21 -5.28 16.73
C ALA A 78 12.04 -6.18 16.27
N GLN A 79 11.72 -6.15 14.98
CA GLN A 79 10.60 -6.94 14.44
C GLN A 79 10.89 -8.44 14.51
N ALA A 80 12.11 -8.86 14.15
CA ALA A 80 12.51 -10.26 14.23
C ALA A 80 12.45 -10.76 15.68
N ARG A 81 13.00 -9.99 16.63
CA ARG A 81 12.99 -10.35 18.06
C ARG A 81 11.58 -10.37 18.66
N ILE A 82 10.69 -9.49 18.21
CA ILE A 82 9.27 -9.50 18.59
C ILE A 82 8.59 -10.75 18.04
N TRP A 83 8.84 -11.13 16.79
CA TRP A 83 8.29 -12.35 16.21
C TRP A 83 8.74 -13.61 16.94
N GLU A 84 10.03 -13.70 17.32
CA GLU A 84 10.55 -14.81 18.12
C GLU A 84 9.80 -14.97 19.47
N GLN A 85 9.33 -13.87 20.06
CA GLN A 85 8.52 -13.89 21.28
C GLN A 85 7.05 -14.28 21.00
N GLN A 86 6.46 -13.80 19.90
CA GLN A 86 5.04 -13.94 19.60
C GLN A 86 4.68 -15.28 18.96
N LEU A 87 5.47 -15.76 18.00
CA LEU A 87 5.14 -16.94 17.20
C LEU A 87 4.87 -18.20 18.06
N PRO A 88 5.64 -18.50 19.11
CA PRO A 88 5.34 -19.66 19.97
C PRO A 88 3.98 -19.59 20.69
N LYS A 89 3.48 -18.40 20.95
CA LYS A 89 2.19 -18.18 21.61
C LYS A 89 1.03 -18.16 20.63
N MET A 90 1.26 -17.66 19.42
CA MET A 90 0.25 -17.55 18.36
C MET A 90 0.11 -18.86 17.57
N PHE A 91 1.17 -19.66 17.50
CA PHE A 91 1.23 -20.95 16.83
C PHE A 91 1.68 -22.07 17.81
N PRO A 92 0.91 -22.35 18.89
CA PRO A 92 1.28 -23.36 19.85
C PRO A 92 1.41 -24.74 19.18
N ASP A 93 2.46 -25.48 19.53
CA ASP A 93 2.77 -26.84 19.03
C ASP A 93 2.87 -26.93 17.49
N ASN A 94 3.27 -25.84 16.83
CA ASN A 94 3.28 -25.72 15.39
C ASN A 94 4.68 -25.35 14.86
N LYS A 95 5.00 -25.83 13.64
CA LYS A 95 6.29 -25.55 12.99
C LYS A 95 6.51 -24.06 12.71
N TYR A 96 5.46 -23.32 12.43
CA TYR A 96 5.55 -21.86 12.23
C TYR A 96 6.10 -21.12 13.45
N ALA A 97 5.99 -21.71 14.66
CA ALA A 97 6.47 -21.11 15.90
C ALA A 97 7.99 -20.90 15.95
N TYR A 98 8.78 -21.72 15.23
CA TYR A 98 10.23 -21.76 15.37
C TYR A 98 11.02 -22.01 14.08
N ARG A 99 10.34 -22.05 12.92
CA ARG A 99 10.99 -22.30 11.62
C ARG A 99 11.07 -21.08 10.74
N MET A 100 11.70 -20.02 11.25
CA MET A 100 12.00 -18.84 10.41
C MET A 100 12.83 -19.26 9.19
N PRO A 101 12.53 -18.75 7.98
CA PRO A 101 13.22 -19.15 6.75
C PRO A 101 14.73 -18.96 6.77
N ILE A 102 15.23 -17.92 7.45
CA ILE A 102 16.68 -17.68 7.60
C ILE A 102 17.36 -18.75 8.47
N GLY A 103 16.61 -19.48 9.30
CA GLY A 103 17.13 -20.45 10.24
C GLY A 103 17.69 -19.83 11.53
N THR A 104 18.26 -20.68 12.38
CA THR A 104 18.94 -20.27 13.61
C THR A 104 20.44 -20.19 13.40
N ILE A 105 21.12 -19.35 14.16
CA ILE A 105 22.59 -19.19 14.04
C ILE A 105 23.32 -20.51 14.29
N ASP A 106 22.81 -21.37 15.17
CA ASP A 106 23.39 -22.67 15.45
C ASP A 106 23.31 -23.61 14.24
N VAL A 107 22.16 -23.63 13.55
CA VAL A 107 22.00 -24.39 12.31
C VAL A 107 22.90 -23.84 11.23
N ILE A 108 22.90 -22.52 11.00
CA ILE A 108 23.73 -21.87 9.99
C ILE A 108 25.21 -22.21 10.17
N ASN A 109 25.70 -22.20 11.42
CA ASN A 109 27.10 -22.47 11.73
C ASN A 109 27.49 -23.96 11.61
N ASN A 110 26.55 -24.89 11.84
CA ASN A 110 26.90 -26.30 12.11
C ASN A 110 26.30 -27.30 11.11
N PHE A 111 25.36 -26.91 10.22
CA PHE A 111 24.81 -27.84 9.24
C PHE A 111 25.90 -28.41 8.32
N LYS A 112 25.78 -29.67 7.98
CA LYS A 112 26.73 -30.36 7.07
C LYS A 112 26.33 -30.15 5.63
N PRO A 113 27.27 -29.98 4.68
CA PRO A 113 26.96 -29.83 3.26
C PRO A 113 26.00 -30.89 2.69
N ASP A 114 26.07 -32.13 3.18
CA ASP A 114 25.19 -33.19 2.73
C ASP A 114 23.72 -32.98 3.17
N GLU A 115 23.46 -32.33 4.29
CA GLU A 115 22.10 -31.98 4.71
C GLU A 115 21.43 -31.01 3.73
N LEU A 116 22.20 -30.06 3.19
CA LEU A 116 21.73 -29.14 2.15
C LEU A 116 21.48 -29.87 0.82
N ARG A 117 22.40 -30.80 0.42
CA ARG A 117 22.25 -31.62 -0.78
C ARG A 117 21.03 -32.53 -0.68
N ASP A 118 20.81 -33.15 0.48
CA ASP A 118 19.65 -34.04 0.72
C ASP A 118 18.34 -33.25 0.68
N TYR A 119 18.32 -32.03 1.23
CA TYR A 119 17.19 -31.13 1.11
C TYR A 119 16.89 -30.78 -0.34
N TYR A 120 17.91 -30.38 -1.11
CA TYR A 120 17.79 -30.04 -2.52
C TYR A 120 17.25 -31.21 -3.33
N LYS A 121 17.84 -32.40 -3.22
CA LYS A 121 17.38 -33.63 -3.89
C LYS A 121 15.94 -34.02 -3.52
N LYS A 122 15.55 -33.77 -2.28
CA LYS A 122 14.22 -34.16 -1.78
C LYS A 122 13.12 -33.25 -2.32
N TRP A 123 13.38 -31.94 -2.39
CA TRP A 123 12.35 -30.94 -2.62
C TRP A 123 12.42 -30.22 -3.96
N TYR A 124 13.60 -30.13 -4.59
CA TYR A 124 13.78 -29.54 -5.93
C TYR A 124 13.53 -30.58 -7.00
N ARG A 125 12.27 -30.78 -7.32
CA ARG A 125 11.81 -31.80 -8.25
C ARG A 125 10.65 -31.28 -9.10
N PRO A 126 10.50 -31.74 -10.36
CA PRO A 126 9.61 -31.13 -11.34
C PRO A 126 8.12 -31.14 -10.95
N ASP A 127 7.67 -32.10 -10.13
CA ASP A 127 6.28 -32.17 -9.67
C ASP A 127 5.91 -31.10 -8.62
N LEU A 128 6.91 -30.37 -8.08
CA LEU A 128 6.73 -29.27 -7.12
C LEU A 128 7.16 -27.91 -7.69
N GLN A 129 7.52 -27.83 -8.98
CA GLN A 129 8.05 -26.63 -9.61
C GLN A 129 7.08 -26.08 -10.67
N GLY A 130 6.98 -24.76 -10.75
CA GLY A 130 6.34 -24.04 -11.84
C GLY A 130 7.34 -23.12 -12.54
N ILE A 131 7.28 -23.06 -13.86
CA ILE A 131 8.08 -22.14 -14.68
C ILE A 131 7.14 -21.09 -15.24
N ILE A 132 7.44 -19.83 -14.98
CA ILE A 132 6.62 -18.69 -15.41
C ILE A 132 7.51 -17.76 -16.22
N ILE A 133 7.10 -17.47 -17.44
CA ILE A 133 7.85 -16.61 -18.37
C ILE A 133 6.89 -15.59 -18.95
N VAL A 134 7.20 -14.31 -18.80
CA VAL A 134 6.40 -13.19 -19.30
C VAL A 134 7.33 -12.16 -19.94
N GLY A 135 7.03 -11.75 -21.17
CA GLY A 135 7.82 -10.77 -21.89
C GLY A 135 7.38 -10.58 -23.34
N ASP A 136 8.13 -9.78 -24.06
CA ASP A 136 8.00 -9.64 -25.53
C ASP A 136 8.69 -10.82 -26.22
N ILE A 137 8.02 -11.96 -26.24
CA ILE A 137 8.52 -13.26 -26.70
C ILE A 137 7.53 -13.95 -27.64
N ASP A 138 8.06 -14.83 -28.51
CA ASP A 138 7.26 -15.80 -29.24
C ASP A 138 6.97 -16.99 -28.31
N VAL A 139 5.73 -17.11 -27.86
CA VAL A 139 5.29 -18.10 -26.88
C VAL A 139 5.54 -19.53 -27.36
N ASP A 140 5.26 -19.83 -28.64
CA ASP A 140 5.41 -21.19 -29.20
C ASP A 140 6.88 -21.61 -29.24
N LYS A 141 7.78 -20.68 -29.62
CA LYS A 141 9.22 -20.92 -29.61
C LYS A 141 9.76 -21.13 -28.21
N VAL A 142 9.35 -20.28 -27.25
CA VAL A 142 9.80 -20.40 -25.86
C VAL A 142 9.26 -21.67 -25.22
N GLU A 143 7.99 -22.04 -25.46
CA GLU A 143 7.44 -23.32 -25.02
C GLU A 143 8.24 -24.51 -25.56
N ALA A 144 8.57 -24.50 -26.85
CA ALA A 144 9.42 -25.54 -27.46
C ALA A 144 10.82 -25.57 -26.84
N ALA A 145 11.42 -24.42 -26.54
CA ALA A 145 12.71 -24.34 -25.86
C ALA A 145 12.64 -24.88 -24.43
N VAL A 146 11.60 -24.56 -23.67
CA VAL A 146 11.36 -25.11 -22.32
C VAL A 146 11.27 -26.64 -22.39
N LYS A 147 10.41 -27.17 -23.29
CA LYS A 147 10.27 -28.62 -23.46
C LYS A 147 11.60 -29.32 -23.80
N ARG A 148 12.43 -28.69 -24.61
CA ARG A 148 13.74 -29.22 -25.01
C ARG A 148 14.76 -29.14 -23.88
N ILE A 149 14.87 -27.98 -23.21
CA ILE A 149 15.92 -27.73 -22.19
C ILE A 149 15.63 -28.52 -20.92
N PHE A 150 14.36 -28.59 -20.49
CA PHE A 150 13.98 -29.26 -19.23
C PHE A 150 13.66 -30.75 -19.39
N ALA A 151 13.81 -31.32 -20.60
CA ALA A 151 13.45 -32.70 -20.89
C ALA A 151 14.33 -33.76 -20.17
N ASP A 152 15.53 -33.41 -19.76
CA ASP A 152 16.48 -34.29 -19.07
C ASP A 152 16.31 -34.31 -17.55
N ILE A 153 15.45 -33.45 -16.99
CA ILE A 153 15.13 -33.47 -15.57
C ILE A 153 14.29 -34.73 -15.28
N PRO A 154 14.78 -35.70 -14.47
CA PRO A 154 14.07 -36.97 -14.28
C PRO A 154 12.80 -36.77 -13.45
N ALA A 155 11.76 -37.52 -13.82
CA ALA A 155 10.59 -37.62 -12.98
C ALA A 155 10.96 -38.25 -11.61
N PRO A 156 10.42 -37.73 -10.50
CA PRO A 156 10.77 -38.25 -9.17
C PRO A 156 10.26 -39.69 -8.99
N VAL A 157 11.09 -40.54 -8.39
CA VAL A 157 10.74 -41.95 -8.07
C VAL A 157 10.45 -42.05 -6.57
N ASN A 158 9.27 -42.49 -6.20
CA ASN A 158 8.79 -42.56 -4.81
C ASN A 158 9.05 -41.24 -4.03
N PRO A 159 8.56 -40.10 -4.53
CA PRO A 159 8.87 -38.83 -3.94
C PRO A 159 8.30 -38.70 -2.53
N ALA A 160 9.02 -37.98 -1.68
CA ALA A 160 8.49 -37.61 -0.37
C ALA A 160 7.18 -36.82 -0.55
N LYS A 161 6.16 -37.20 0.21
CA LYS A 161 4.89 -36.46 0.19
C LYS A 161 5.09 -35.08 0.75
N ARG A 162 4.56 -34.06 0.06
CA ARG A 162 4.53 -32.70 0.59
C ARG A 162 3.56 -32.67 1.78
N GLU A 163 4.05 -32.19 2.91
CA GLU A 163 3.25 -31.96 4.10
C GLU A 163 2.88 -30.49 4.18
N TYR A 164 1.64 -30.22 4.55
CA TYR A 164 1.17 -28.88 4.89
C TYR A 164 1.10 -28.75 6.41
N THR A 165 1.53 -27.60 6.91
CA THR A 165 1.49 -27.33 8.34
C THR A 165 0.16 -26.70 8.71
N GLU A 166 -0.75 -27.51 9.23
CA GLU A 166 -2.08 -27.07 9.65
C GLU A 166 -2.00 -26.23 10.93
N VAL A 167 -2.76 -25.15 10.99
CA VAL A 167 -2.91 -24.29 12.18
C VAL A 167 -4.19 -24.71 12.91
N ALA A 168 -4.03 -25.15 14.14
CA ALA A 168 -5.15 -25.60 14.96
C ALA A 168 -6.13 -24.47 15.30
N ASP A 169 -7.39 -24.82 15.46
CA ASP A 169 -8.41 -23.96 16.04
C ASP A 169 -8.17 -23.77 17.54
N ASN A 170 -8.69 -22.67 18.08
CA ASN A 170 -8.70 -22.42 19.52
C ASN A 170 -10.08 -21.96 20.00
N ASP A 171 -10.56 -22.58 21.07
CA ASP A 171 -11.83 -22.21 21.72
C ASP A 171 -11.70 -20.94 22.56
N LYS A 172 -10.57 -20.77 23.23
CA LYS A 172 -10.26 -19.58 24.03
C LYS A 172 -9.30 -18.69 23.26
N PRO A 173 -9.44 -17.36 23.32
CA PRO A 173 -8.50 -16.47 22.68
C PRO A 173 -7.05 -16.73 23.13
N LEU A 174 -6.14 -16.75 22.15
CA LEU A 174 -4.70 -16.74 22.40
C LEU A 174 -4.25 -15.29 22.56
N VAL A 175 -3.36 -15.03 23.50
CA VAL A 175 -2.85 -13.67 23.74
C VAL A 175 -1.33 -13.69 23.75
N SER A 176 -0.72 -12.72 23.09
CA SER A 176 0.72 -12.54 23.09
C SER A 176 1.07 -11.06 23.26
N ILE A 177 1.88 -10.78 24.27
CA ILE A 177 2.48 -9.45 24.46
C ILE A 177 3.99 -9.60 24.28
N ALA A 178 4.57 -8.79 23.38
CA ALA A 178 5.99 -8.80 23.07
C ALA A 178 6.53 -7.38 22.99
N THR A 179 7.69 -7.14 23.60
CA THR A 179 8.33 -5.81 23.62
C THR A 179 9.78 -5.89 23.21
N ASP A 180 10.28 -4.80 22.64
CA ASP A 180 11.69 -4.69 22.27
C ASP A 180 12.20 -3.26 22.49
N LYS A 181 13.47 -3.12 22.88
CA LYS A 181 14.10 -1.82 23.19
C LYS A 181 14.23 -0.90 21.99
N GLU A 182 14.30 -1.45 20.79
CA GLU A 182 14.43 -0.71 19.53
C GLU A 182 13.08 -0.54 18.80
N ALA A 183 11.99 -1.13 19.33
CA ALA A 183 10.66 -0.92 18.82
C ALA A 183 10.22 0.52 19.08
N SER A 184 9.78 1.21 18.04
CA SER A 184 9.31 2.60 18.14
C SER A 184 7.79 2.73 18.17
N ASN A 185 7.07 1.70 17.75
CA ASN A 185 5.63 1.69 17.62
C ASN A 185 4.98 0.66 18.53
N MET A 186 3.81 1.02 19.06
CA MET A 186 2.95 0.08 19.77
C MET A 186 1.82 -0.35 18.85
N ILE A 187 1.69 -1.66 18.63
CA ILE A 187 0.70 -2.22 17.70
C ILE A 187 -0.17 -3.23 18.45
N LEU A 188 -1.47 -3.02 18.40
CA LEU A 188 -2.49 -3.96 18.86
C LEU A 188 -3.15 -4.60 17.64
N SER A 189 -3.18 -5.94 17.59
CA SER A 189 -3.79 -6.71 16.50
C SER A 189 -4.76 -7.73 17.07
N ILE A 190 -5.93 -7.85 16.47
CA ILE A 190 -6.92 -8.88 16.76
C ILE A 190 -7.16 -9.67 15.48
N PHE A 191 -6.90 -10.96 15.53
CA PHE A 191 -7.06 -11.89 14.42
C PHE A 191 -8.28 -12.78 14.71
N TYR A 192 -9.19 -12.87 13.76
CA TYR A 192 -10.31 -13.80 13.72
C TYR A 192 -9.97 -14.87 12.69
N LYS A 193 -9.38 -16.00 13.13
CA LYS A 193 -8.95 -17.07 12.22
C LYS A 193 -10.15 -17.77 11.59
N HIS A 194 -10.00 -18.14 10.33
CA HIS A 194 -10.98 -18.91 9.58
C HIS A 194 -10.29 -19.87 8.59
N ASP A 195 -11.03 -20.82 8.06
CA ASP A 195 -10.51 -21.73 7.05
C ASP A 195 -10.38 -21.01 5.71
N LYS A 196 -9.35 -21.35 4.98
CA LYS A 196 -9.15 -20.84 3.61
C LYS A 196 -10.09 -21.53 2.63
N MET A 197 -10.48 -20.83 1.60
CA MET A 197 -11.20 -21.44 0.48
C MET A 197 -10.32 -22.52 -0.17
N PRO A 198 -10.85 -23.72 -0.46
CA PRO A 198 -10.11 -24.75 -1.19
C PRO A 198 -9.57 -24.22 -2.51
N LYS A 199 -8.33 -24.60 -2.87
CA LYS A 199 -7.64 -24.10 -4.09
C LYS A 199 -8.45 -24.32 -5.36
N GLU A 200 -9.15 -25.45 -5.46
CA GLU A 200 -9.97 -25.80 -6.62
C GLU A 200 -11.16 -24.84 -6.80
N LEU A 201 -11.71 -24.34 -5.70
CA LEU A 201 -12.78 -23.32 -5.74
C LEU A 201 -12.20 -21.92 -5.95
N TYR A 202 -11.06 -21.63 -5.33
CA TYR A 202 -10.42 -20.33 -5.47
C TYR A 202 -9.96 -20.04 -6.91
N ALA A 203 -9.63 -21.09 -7.66
CA ALA A 203 -9.29 -20.98 -9.09
C ALA A 203 -10.51 -20.70 -10.02
N THR A 204 -11.70 -20.52 -9.47
CA THR A 204 -12.95 -20.33 -10.24
C THR A 204 -13.58 -18.95 -10.00
N ALA A 205 -14.75 -18.72 -10.61
CA ALA A 205 -15.55 -17.51 -10.34
C ALA A 205 -15.92 -17.35 -8.85
N ALA A 206 -15.94 -18.44 -8.06
CA ALA A 206 -16.14 -18.35 -6.61
C ALA A 206 -14.99 -17.63 -5.90
N GLY A 207 -13.74 -17.81 -6.38
CA GLY A 207 -12.59 -17.04 -5.90
C GLY A 207 -12.71 -15.55 -6.20
N LEU A 208 -13.09 -15.21 -7.43
CA LEU A 208 -13.34 -13.81 -7.82
C LEU A 208 -14.43 -13.17 -6.95
N MET A 209 -15.49 -13.92 -6.67
CA MET A 209 -16.58 -13.45 -5.80
C MET A 209 -16.13 -13.26 -4.35
N LYS A 210 -15.31 -14.18 -3.83
CA LYS A 210 -14.72 -14.06 -2.50
C LYS A 210 -13.88 -12.78 -2.42
N ASP A 211 -12.95 -12.57 -3.35
CA ASP A 211 -12.09 -11.38 -3.37
C ASP A 211 -12.91 -10.09 -3.48
N TYR A 212 -14.00 -10.10 -4.25
CA TYR A 212 -14.93 -8.97 -4.30
C TYR A 212 -15.58 -8.69 -2.94
N MET A 213 -16.08 -9.73 -2.26
CA MET A 213 -16.72 -9.59 -0.94
C MET A 213 -15.72 -9.08 0.10
N GLU A 214 -14.49 -9.59 0.09
CA GLU A 214 -13.39 -9.10 0.94
C GLU A 214 -13.12 -7.62 0.69
N ASN A 215 -12.88 -7.24 -0.56
CA ASN A 215 -12.57 -5.87 -0.93
C ASN A 215 -13.64 -4.85 -0.49
N VAL A 216 -14.93 -5.16 -0.65
CA VAL A 216 -15.99 -4.24 -0.23
C VAL A 216 -16.10 -4.17 1.30
N VAL A 217 -15.94 -5.29 2.02
CA VAL A 217 -15.97 -5.31 3.49
C VAL A 217 -14.77 -4.54 4.06
N GLU A 218 -13.57 -4.79 3.55
CA GLU A 218 -12.38 -4.05 3.97
C GLU A 218 -12.50 -2.54 3.69
N THR A 219 -13.01 -2.18 2.52
CA THR A 219 -13.23 -0.77 2.17
C THR A 219 -14.14 -0.10 3.20
N MET A 220 -15.29 -0.69 3.50
CA MET A 220 -16.29 -0.11 4.40
C MET A 220 -15.76 0.04 5.84
N ILE A 221 -15.12 -0.99 6.38
CA ILE A 221 -14.60 -0.90 7.77
C ILE A 221 -13.41 0.06 7.88
N ASN A 222 -12.56 0.12 6.86
CA ASN A 222 -11.43 1.05 6.83
C ASN A 222 -11.89 2.51 6.67
N GLU A 223 -12.98 2.78 5.95
CA GLU A 223 -13.62 4.11 5.93
C GLU A 223 -14.08 4.52 7.32
N ARG A 224 -14.70 3.64 8.11
CA ARG A 224 -15.10 3.92 9.50
C ARG A 224 -13.90 4.20 10.40
N PHE A 225 -12.80 3.45 10.25
CA PHE A 225 -11.56 3.76 10.97
C PHE A 225 -10.97 5.12 10.58
N ALA A 226 -11.01 5.46 9.29
CA ALA A 226 -10.58 6.77 8.82
C ALA A 226 -11.42 7.92 9.42
N GLU A 227 -12.72 7.75 9.57
CA GLU A 227 -13.59 8.72 10.24
C GLU A 227 -13.25 8.90 11.73
N MET A 228 -12.93 7.80 12.43
CA MET A 228 -12.48 7.88 13.82
C MET A 228 -11.19 8.68 13.97
N MET A 229 -10.30 8.60 12.98
CA MET A 229 -9.05 9.36 12.96
C MET A 229 -9.22 10.86 12.67
N GLN A 230 -10.39 11.32 12.25
CA GLN A 230 -10.66 12.74 12.06
C GLN A 230 -11.16 13.46 13.34
N LYS A 231 -11.50 12.71 14.38
CA LYS A 231 -11.98 13.27 15.65
C LYS A 231 -10.81 13.85 16.44
N ALA A 232 -11.04 14.92 17.19
CA ALA A 232 -10.02 15.63 17.98
C ALA A 232 -9.24 14.71 18.94
N ASP A 233 -9.90 13.72 19.54
CA ASP A 233 -9.28 12.71 20.41
C ASP A 233 -9.44 11.30 19.81
N PRO A 234 -8.67 10.97 18.76
CA PRO A 234 -8.79 9.68 18.09
C PRO A 234 -8.34 8.54 18.99
N PRO A 235 -8.98 7.36 18.91
CA PRO A 235 -8.65 6.23 19.79
C PRO A 235 -7.30 5.57 19.47
N PHE A 236 -6.73 5.85 18.31
CA PHE A 236 -5.46 5.30 17.82
C PHE A 236 -4.78 6.28 16.87
N VAL A 237 -3.51 6.07 16.59
CA VAL A 237 -2.75 6.83 15.58
C VAL A 237 -3.21 6.46 14.18
N ALA A 238 -3.37 5.18 13.92
CA ALA A 238 -3.90 4.61 12.69
C ALA A 238 -4.56 3.27 13.00
N ALA A 239 -5.52 2.83 12.18
CA ALA A 239 -6.08 1.49 12.24
C ALA A 239 -6.40 0.98 10.84
N GLN A 240 -6.38 -0.34 10.70
CA GLN A 240 -6.66 -1.03 9.44
C GLN A 240 -7.33 -2.37 9.71
N ALA A 241 -8.22 -2.76 8.82
CA ALA A 241 -8.75 -4.10 8.71
C ALA A 241 -8.35 -4.72 7.37
N SER A 242 -8.07 -6.02 7.38
CA SER A 242 -7.78 -6.81 6.17
C SER A 242 -8.13 -8.27 6.40
N ASP A 243 -8.48 -8.99 5.34
CA ASP A 243 -8.58 -10.44 5.34
C ASP A 243 -7.42 -11.05 4.52
N GLY A 244 -6.92 -12.20 4.93
CA GLY A 244 -5.79 -12.83 4.25
C GLY A 244 -5.24 -14.03 5.01
N ASP A 245 -3.96 -14.32 4.81
CA ASP A 245 -3.27 -15.37 5.55
C ASP A 245 -3.17 -15.01 7.03
N PHE A 246 -3.38 -15.97 7.92
CA PHE A 246 -3.09 -15.78 9.34
C PHE A 246 -1.59 -15.61 9.54
N MET A 247 -1.13 -14.37 9.62
CA MET A 247 0.27 -13.97 9.70
C MET A 247 1.11 -14.57 8.54
N ILE A 248 1.66 -15.76 8.76
CA ILE A 248 2.61 -16.45 7.88
C ILE A 248 2.07 -17.80 7.40
N ALA A 249 0.89 -18.22 7.86
CA ALA A 249 0.36 -19.56 7.63
C ALA A 249 -0.42 -19.64 6.32
N LYS A 250 0.02 -20.48 5.39
CA LYS A 250 -0.67 -20.74 4.12
C LYS A 250 -1.94 -21.59 4.26
N THR A 251 -2.12 -22.28 5.39
CA THR A 251 -3.24 -23.20 5.64
C THR A 251 -4.39 -22.58 6.45
N LYS A 252 -4.22 -21.36 6.96
CA LYS A 252 -5.23 -20.68 7.77
C LYS A 252 -5.35 -19.22 7.35
N GLY A 253 -6.56 -18.75 7.19
CA GLY A 253 -6.87 -17.34 7.00
C GLY A 253 -7.16 -16.62 8.31
N ALA A 254 -7.17 -15.29 8.28
CA ALA A 254 -7.68 -14.47 9.36
C ALA A 254 -8.17 -13.12 8.86
N PHE A 255 -9.36 -12.75 9.30
CA PHE A 255 -9.77 -11.36 9.29
C PHE A 255 -9.07 -10.65 10.45
N THR A 256 -8.33 -9.61 10.15
CA THR A 256 -7.45 -8.91 11.09
C THR A 256 -7.89 -7.46 11.23
N VAL A 257 -8.01 -6.98 12.46
CA VAL A 257 -8.09 -5.55 12.76
C VAL A 257 -6.87 -5.18 13.61
N ALA A 258 -6.16 -4.14 13.19
CA ALA A 258 -4.95 -3.71 13.88
C ALA A 258 -4.91 -2.19 14.03
N ALA A 259 -4.33 -1.72 15.12
CA ALA A 259 -4.13 -0.30 15.38
C ALA A 259 -2.71 0.01 15.82
N LEU A 260 -2.20 1.13 15.35
CA LEU A 260 -1.04 1.82 15.91
C LEU A 260 -1.54 2.62 17.13
N VAL A 261 -1.13 2.19 18.32
CA VAL A 261 -1.67 2.64 19.59
C VAL A 261 -0.86 3.82 20.13
N LYS A 262 -1.54 4.79 20.72
CA LYS A 262 -0.89 5.85 21.50
C LYS A 262 -0.43 5.29 22.85
N GLU A 263 0.77 5.66 23.28
CA GLU A 263 1.33 5.24 24.55
C GLU A 263 0.43 5.65 25.71
N GLY A 264 0.09 4.68 26.56
CA GLY A 264 -0.85 4.86 27.68
C GLY A 264 -2.32 4.74 27.33
N GLU A 265 -2.70 4.48 26.05
CA GLU A 265 -4.09 4.40 25.59
C GLU A 265 -4.43 3.02 24.97
N ILE A 266 -3.83 1.94 25.48
CA ILE A 266 -4.08 0.57 24.97
C ILE A 266 -5.57 0.22 25.09
N ASP A 267 -6.18 0.48 26.25
CA ASP A 267 -7.59 0.15 26.49
C ASP A 267 -8.53 0.90 25.54
N LYS A 268 -8.25 2.18 25.30
CA LYS A 268 -9.03 3.01 24.39
C LYS A 268 -8.98 2.49 22.95
N ALA A 269 -7.79 2.07 22.49
CA ALA A 269 -7.62 1.49 21.16
C ALA A 269 -8.30 0.11 21.06
N LEU A 270 -8.16 -0.72 22.09
CA LEU A 270 -8.81 -2.02 22.18
C LEU A 270 -10.34 -1.88 22.12
N ASP A 271 -10.90 -1.03 22.96
CA ASP A 271 -12.34 -0.75 22.97
C ASP A 271 -12.83 -0.30 21.59
N ALA A 272 -12.11 0.62 20.93
CA ALA A 272 -12.50 1.14 19.63
C ALA A 272 -12.50 0.05 18.54
N LEU A 273 -11.45 -0.78 18.48
CA LEU A 273 -11.36 -1.88 17.52
C LEU A 273 -12.48 -2.91 17.77
N VAL A 274 -12.66 -3.33 19.03
CA VAL A 274 -13.65 -4.35 19.40
C VAL A 274 -15.07 -3.83 19.22
N MET A 275 -15.36 -2.60 19.61
CA MET A 275 -16.69 -2.00 19.41
C MET A 275 -17.04 -1.90 17.92
N GLU A 276 -16.06 -1.63 17.05
CA GLU A 276 -16.35 -1.54 15.61
C GLU A 276 -16.59 -2.93 14.99
N THR A 277 -15.79 -3.93 15.36
CA THR A 277 -16.05 -5.32 14.93
C THR A 277 -17.39 -5.84 15.48
N GLU A 278 -17.73 -5.55 16.73
CA GLU A 278 -19.02 -5.88 17.32
C GLU A 278 -20.20 -5.13 16.65
N ARG A 279 -19.97 -3.88 16.21
CA ARG A 279 -20.96 -3.12 15.42
C ARG A 279 -21.24 -3.79 14.09
N VAL A 280 -20.20 -4.19 13.35
CA VAL A 280 -20.33 -4.94 12.10
C VAL A 280 -21.05 -6.26 12.35
N LYS A 281 -20.67 -7.00 13.39
CA LYS A 281 -21.28 -8.28 13.75
C LYS A 281 -22.78 -8.17 14.07
N ARG A 282 -23.20 -7.13 14.77
CA ARG A 282 -24.60 -6.96 15.21
C ARG A 282 -25.48 -6.27 14.18
N TYR A 283 -24.95 -5.30 13.44
CA TYR A 283 -25.75 -4.40 12.59
C TYR A 283 -25.32 -4.42 11.12
N GLY A 284 -24.12 -4.92 10.81
CA GLY A 284 -23.57 -4.89 9.46
C GLY A 284 -23.19 -3.48 8.99
N PHE A 285 -23.15 -3.32 7.69
CA PHE A 285 -22.93 -2.07 6.97
C PHE A 285 -24.24 -1.53 6.42
N THR A 286 -24.29 -0.23 6.14
CA THR A 286 -25.44 0.43 5.51
C THR A 286 -25.43 0.24 3.99
N ALA A 287 -26.59 0.40 3.35
CA ALA A 287 -26.68 0.37 1.90
C ALA A 287 -25.81 1.45 1.23
N SER A 288 -25.72 2.62 1.84
CA SER A 288 -24.93 3.76 1.36
C SER A 288 -23.40 3.46 1.40
N GLU A 289 -22.90 2.84 2.48
CA GLU A 289 -21.51 2.39 2.54
C GLU A 289 -21.23 1.36 1.45
N TYR A 290 -22.09 0.36 1.30
CA TYR A 290 -21.93 -0.68 0.31
C TYR A 290 -21.97 -0.15 -1.13
N ASP A 291 -22.91 0.77 -1.43
CA ASP A 291 -22.99 1.37 -2.76
C ASP A 291 -21.68 2.09 -3.14
N ARG A 292 -21.08 2.84 -2.21
CA ARG A 292 -19.78 3.48 -2.44
C ARG A 292 -18.65 2.45 -2.63
N ALA A 293 -18.55 1.46 -1.75
CA ALA A 293 -17.52 0.43 -1.82
C ALA A 293 -17.63 -0.36 -3.14
N ARG A 294 -18.85 -0.75 -3.54
CA ARG A 294 -19.13 -1.43 -4.80
C ARG A 294 -18.68 -0.60 -6.01
N ILE A 295 -19.02 0.69 -6.05
CA ILE A 295 -18.64 1.58 -7.15
C ILE A 295 -17.12 1.75 -7.19
N ASN A 296 -16.45 1.87 -6.05
CA ASN A 296 -14.99 1.97 -5.97
C ASN A 296 -14.31 0.71 -6.51
N VAL A 297 -14.76 -0.48 -6.10
CA VAL A 297 -14.21 -1.76 -6.57
C VAL A 297 -14.45 -1.93 -8.08
N LEU A 298 -15.66 -1.64 -8.57
CA LEU A 298 -15.95 -1.70 -10.00
C LEU A 298 -15.07 -0.73 -10.80
N LYS A 299 -14.81 0.46 -10.28
CA LYS A 299 -13.92 1.43 -10.93
C LYS A 299 -12.48 0.96 -11.01
N GLN A 300 -12.00 0.22 -10.01
CA GLN A 300 -10.67 -0.41 -10.06
C GLN A 300 -10.56 -1.44 -11.18
N TYR A 301 -11.54 -2.35 -11.30
CA TYR A 301 -11.59 -3.33 -12.39
C TYR A 301 -11.71 -2.67 -13.77
N GLU A 302 -12.55 -1.63 -13.91
CA GLU A 302 -12.65 -0.83 -15.13
C GLU A 302 -11.31 -0.23 -15.54
N SER A 303 -10.58 0.35 -14.59
CA SER A 303 -9.27 0.95 -14.84
C SER A 303 -8.24 -0.09 -15.27
N LEU A 304 -8.18 -1.24 -14.61
CA LEU A 304 -7.32 -2.35 -15.00
C LEU A 304 -7.65 -2.86 -16.41
N PHE A 305 -8.94 -3.00 -16.72
CA PHE A 305 -9.40 -3.38 -18.07
C PHE A 305 -9.02 -2.35 -19.14
N ASN A 306 -9.19 -1.07 -18.88
CA ASN A 306 -8.84 0.00 -19.81
C ASN A 306 -7.33 0.02 -20.11
N ASP A 307 -6.50 -0.21 -19.11
CA ASP A 307 -5.04 -0.22 -19.22
C ASP A 307 -4.42 -1.61 -19.46
N ARG A 308 -5.20 -2.64 -19.80
CA ARG A 308 -4.74 -4.04 -19.93
C ARG A 308 -3.59 -4.23 -20.92
N ASP A 309 -3.60 -3.47 -22.02
CA ASP A 309 -2.54 -3.52 -23.02
C ASP A 309 -1.25 -2.80 -22.60
N LYS A 310 -1.26 -2.14 -21.44
CA LYS A 310 -0.16 -1.32 -20.91
C LYS A 310 0.34 -1.84 -19.54
N GLN A 311 -0.09 -3.04 -19.14
CA GLN A 311 0.35 -3.67 -17.91
C GLN A 311 1.83 -4.08 -18.01
N LYS A 312 2.52 -3.97 -16.87
CA LYS A 312 3.92 -4.40 -16.77
C LYS A 312 4.01 -5.92 -16.69
N ASN A 313 5.02 -6.53 -17.30
CA ASN A 313 5.29 -7.96 -17.22
C ASN A 313 5.30 -8.49 -15.77
N ARG A 314 5.82 -7.69 -14.82
CA ARG A 314 5.86 -8.06 -13.40
C ARG A 314 4.48 -8.28 -12.79
N SER A 315 3.45 -7.59 -13.24
CA SER A 315 2.07 -7.81 -12.76
C SER A 315 1.59 -9.21 -13.12
N TYR A 316 1.84 -9.62 -14.36
CA TYR A 316 1.49 -10.98 -14.82
C TYR A 316 2.33 -12.07 -14.14
N THR A 317 3.63 -11.87 -13.96
CA THR A 317 4.45 -12.86 -13.25
C THR A 317 3.99 -13.06 -11.81
N ASN A 318 3.64 -11.98 -11.09
CA ASN A 318 3.11 -12.08 -9.73
C ASN A 318 1.75 -12.81 -9.68
N GLU A 319 0.88 -12.55 -10.64
CA GLU A 319 -0.42 -13.23 -10.77
C GLU A 319 -0.24 -14.74 -11.00
N TYR A 320 0.66 -15.13 -11.90
CA TYR A 320 0.91 -16.53 -12.22
C TYR A 320 1.65 -17.27 -11.10
N VAL A 321 2.56 -16.59 -10.36
CA VAL A 321 3.17 -17.14 -9.14
C VAL A 321 2.08 -17.43 -8.12
N ARG A 322 1.19 -16.48 -7.84
CA ARG A 322 0.06 -16.67 -6.92
C ARG A 322 -0.88 -17.78 -7.36
N HIS A 323 -1.15 -17.91 -8.66
CA HIS A 323 -1.92 -19.03 -9.19
C HIS A 323 -1.26 -20.38 -8.85
N PHE A 324 0.04 -20.49 -9.06
CA PHE A 324 0.80 -21.72 -8.78
C PHE A 324 0.87 -22.02 -7.27
N THR A 325 1.19 -21.02 -6.44
CA THR A 325 1.38 -21.21 -4.99
C THR A 325 0.07 -21.33 -4.23
N ASP A 326 -0.89 -20.48 -4.52
CA ASP A 326 -2.11 -20.31 -3.71
C ASP A 326 -3.40 -20.78 -4.42
N GLY A 327 -3.32 -21.08 -5.73
CA GLY A 327 -4.47 -21.54 -6.53
C GLY A 327 -5.39 -20.40 -6.99
N GLY A 328 -4.91 -19.15 -7.03
CA GLY A 328 -5.71 -18.01 -7.49
C GLY A 328 -6.22 -18.16 -8.93
N TYR A 329 -7.35 -17.56 -9.25
CA TYR A 329 -7.90 -17.53 -10.62
C TYR A 329 -7.04 -16.68 -11.56
N ILE A 330 -6.98 -17.05 -12.83
CA ILE A 330 -6.26 -16.34 -13.89
C ILE A 330 -7.06 -16.31 -15.21
N PRO A 331 -8.34 -15.90 -15.23
CA PRO A 331 -9.12 -15.88 -16.47
C PRO A 331 -8.78 -14.70 -17.38
N GLY A 332 -7.95 -13.77 -16.91
CA GLY A 332 -7.62 -12.51 -17.54
C GLY A 332 -8.60 -11.40 -17.23
N ILE A 333 -8.09 -10.16 -17.21
CA ILE A 333 -8.85 -8.97 -16.76
C ILE A 333 -10.12 -8.70 -17.57
N GLU A 334 -10.17 -9.09 -18.87
CA GLU A 334 -11.38 -8.97 -19.69
C GLU A 334 -12.52 -9.81 -19.10
N THR A 335 -12.21 -11.06 -18.74
CA THR A 335 -13.19 -11.97 -18.14
C THR A 335 -13.56 -11.54 -16.72
N GLU A 336 -12.57 -11.15 -15.93
CA GLU A 336 -12.80 -10.65 -14.56
C GLU A 336 -13.70 -9.42 -14.55
N TYR A 337 -13.38 -8.42 -15.37
CA TYR A 337 -14.18 -7.20 -15.47
C TYR A 337 -15.60 -7.48 -15.98
N GLN A 338 -15.74 -8.35 -16.98
CA GLN A 338 -17.06 -8.76 -17.48
C GLN A 338 -17.90 -9.42 -16.38
N LEU A 339 -17.33 -10.40 -15.67
CA LEU A 339 -18.01 -11.12 -14.61
C LEU A 339 -18.39 -10.20 -13.44
N ILE A 340 -17.44 -9.42 -12.95
CA ILE A 340 -17.70 -8.56 -11.78
C ILE A 340 -18.71 -7.46 -12.09
N SER A 341 -18.66 -6.89 -13.30
CA SER A 341 -19.61 -5.84 -13.74
C SER A 341 -21.05 -6.37 -13.85
N GLN A 342 -21.21 -7.66 -14.15
CA GLN A 342 -22.53 -8.30 -14.21
C GLN A 342 -23.03 -8.74 -12.84
N ILE A 343 -22.15 -9.26 -12.00
CA ILE A 343 -22.54 -9.94 -10.75
C ILE A 343 -22.63 -8.95 -9.59
N ALA A 344 -21.65 -8.04 -9.42
CA ALA A 344 -21.62 -7.12 -8.29
C ALA A 344 -22.90 -6.29 -8.09
N PRO A 345 -23.56 -5.76 -9.15
CA PRO A 345 -24.84 -5.05 -8.99
C PRO A 345 -26.00 -5.92 -8.49
N GLN A 346 -25.88 -7.26 -8.58
CA GLN A 346 -26.91 -8.20 -8.17
C GLN A 346 -26.74 -8.71 -6.75
N ILE A 347 -25.59 -8.44 -6.11
CA ILE A 347 -25.32 -8.85 -4.74
C ILE A 347 -26.00 -7.87 -3.78
N PRO A 348 -26.98 -8.31 -2.99
CA PRO A 348 -27.65 -7.44 -2.03
C PRO A 348 -26.77 -7.19 -0.80
N ILE A 349 -27.01 -6.07 -0.10
CA ILE A 349 -26.29 -5.72 1.13
C ILE A 349 -26.39 -6.81 2.20
N GLU A 350 -27.52 -7.50 2.27
CA GLU A 350 -27.73 -8.59 3.23
C GLU A 350 -26.73 -9.72 3.07
N GLN A 351 -26.37 -10.06 1.83
CA GLN A 351 -25.36 -11.09 1.55
C GLN A 351 -23.95 -10.60 1.94
N VAL A 352 -23.62 -9.33 1.67
CA VAL A 352 -22.37 -8.70 2.09
C VAL A 352 -22.27 -8.68 3.63
N ASN A 353 -23.36 -8.33 4.30
CA ASN A 353 -23.40 -8.30 5.77
C ASN A 353 -23.27 -9.71 6.36
N GLN A 354 -23.89 -10.71 5.79
CA GLN A 354 -23.71 -12.11 6.22
C GLN A 354 -22.26 -12.56 6.09
N TYR A 355 -21.61 -12.20 4.98
CA TYR A 355 -20.19 -12.49 4.78
C TYR A 355 -19.33 -11.78 5.83
N ALA A 356 -19.49 -10.47 6.02
CA ALA A 356 -18.73 -9.70 7.01
C ALA A 356 -18.92 -10.24 8.44
N GLN A 357 -20.15 -10.60 8.80
CA GLN A 357 -20.48 -11.21 10.10
C GLN A 357 -19.81 -12.58 10.28
N SER A 358 -19.68 -13.35 9.22
CA SER A 358 -19.02 -14.67 9.27
C SER A 358 -17.51 -14.57 9.52
N LEU A 359 -16.88 -13.45 9.18
CA LEU A 359 -15.45 -13.20 9.44
C LEU A 359 -15.17 -12.93 10.93
N ILE A 360 -16.16 -12.45 11.70
CA ILE A 360 -15.99 -12.04 13.10
C ILE A 360 -16.58 -13.11 14.02
N GLY A 361 -15.80 -14.18 14.22
CA GLY A 361 -16.23 -15.34 15.04
C GLY A 361 -16.10 -15.11 16.55
N ASP A 362 -16.72 -16.01 17.33
CA ASP A 362 -16.59 -16.06 18.80
C ASP A 362 -15.45 -16.97 19.25
N LYS A 363 -14.89 -17.76 18.33
CA LYS A 363 -13.75 -18.66 18.52
C LYS A 363 -12.65 -18.29 17.55
N ASN A 364 -11.51 -18.94 17.68
CA ASN A 364 -10.35 -18.73 16.80
C ASN A 364 -9.78 -17.32 16.87
N ILE A 365 -9.90 -16.66 18.01
CA ILE A 365 -9.42 -15.31 18.24
C ILE A 365 -7.97 -15.36 18.74
N VAL A 366 -7.12 -14.50 18.17
CA VAL A 366 -5.74 -14.29 18.60
C VAL A 366 -5.52 -12.80 18.80
N ILE A 367 -4.93 -12.40 19.94
CA ILE A 367 -4.68 -11.00 20.27
C ILE A 367 -3.18 -10.81 20.42
N GLY A 368 -2.61 -9.89 19.66
CA GLY A 368 -1.20 -9.52 19.71
C GLY A 368 -1.03 -8.07 20.13
N LEU A 369 -0.17 -7.82 21.11
CA LEU A 369 0.26 -6.48 21.50
C LEU A 369 1.78 -6.42 21.44
N THR A 370 2.30 -5.46 20.69
CA THR A 370 3.75 -5.24 20.59
C THR A 370 4.08 -3.80 20.88
N GLY A 371 5.32 -3.53 21.31
CA GLY A 371 5.73 -2.15 21.54
C GLY A 371 7.11 -1.97 22.13
N PRO A 372 7.49 -0.70 22.45
CA PRO A 372 8.76 -0.37 23.05
C PRO A 372 8.95 -0.98 24.45
N ASP A 373 10.11 -1.56 24.72
CA ASP A 373 10.51 -1.98 26.08
C ASP A 373 11.10 -0.76 26.82
N LYS A 374 10.23 0.02 27.46
CA LYS A 374 10.59 1.20 28.27
C LYS A 374 9.99 1.12 29.65
N ALA A 375 10.74 1.58 30.66
CA ALA A 375 10.34 1.52 32.06
C ALA A 375 9.10 2.36 32.41
N ASP A 376 8.83 3.40 31.65
CA ASP A 376 7.70 4.31 31.82
C ASP A 376 6.42 3.84 31.09
N ILE A 377 6.51 2.82 30.23
CA ILE A 377 5.36 2.24 29.55
C ILE A 377 4.82 1.06 30.39
N LYS A 378 3.55 1.13 30.74
CA LYS A 378 2.86 0.06 31.43
C LYS A 378 2.07 -0.80 30.45
N TYR A 379 2.47 -2.05 30.32
CA TYR A 379 1.72 -3.06 29.58
C TYR A 379 0.79 -3.84 30.52
N PRO A 380 -0.41 -4.23 30.06
CA PRO A 380 -1.21 -5.19 30.80
C PRO A 380 -0.51 -6.56 30.82
N THR A 381 -0.90 -7.44 31.72
CA THR A 381 -0.60 -8.88 31.57
C THR A 381 -1.45 -9.48 30.45
N GLU A 382 -1.06 -10.64 29.92
CA GLU A 382 -1.87 -11.35 28.90
C GLU A 382 -3.28 -11.68 29.42
N ALA A 383 -3.39 -12.05 30.71
CA ALA A 383 -4.68 -12.29 31.37
C ALA A 383 -5.52 -11.02 31.46
N GLN A 384 -4.91 -9.88 31.77
CA GLN A 384 -5.59 -8.58 31.83
C GLN A 384 -6.07 -8.16 30.45
N LEU A 385 -5.22 -8.27 29.42
CA LEU A 385 -5.60 -7.93 28.05
C LEU A 385 -6.76 -8.79 27.54
N LEU A 386 -6.79 -10.08 27.91
CA LEU A 386 -7.92 -10.96 27.60
C LEU A 386 -9.20 -10.53 28.31
N GLU A 387 -9.12 -10.20 29.60
CA GLU A 387 -10.26 -9.71 30.36
C GLU A 387 -10.83 -8.41 29.78
N ASP A 388 -9.95 -7.48 29.41
CA ASP A 388 -10.32 -6.20 28.82
C ASP A 388 -10.94 -6.40 27.43
N PHE A 389 -10.43 -7.33 26.62
CA PHE A 389 -11.05 -7.73 25.36
C PHE A 389 -12.50 -8.26 25.56
N ILE A 390 -12.69 -9.17 26.53
CA ILE A 390 -14.02 -9.72 26.83
C ILE A 390 -14.97 -8.63 27.32
N LYS A 391 -14.50 -7.68 28.12
CA LYS A 391 -15.29 -6.53 28.55
C LYS A 391 -15.66 -5.63 27.37
N ALA A 392 -14.71 -5.36 26.47
CA ALA A 392 -14.95 -4.54 25.29
C ALA A 392 -16.04 -5.12 24.37
N GLN A 393 -16.10 -6.47 24.22
CA GLN A 393 -17.16 -7.14 23.48
C GLN A 393 -18.57 -6.92 24.08
N GLN A 394 -18.66 -6.59 25.37
CA GLN A 394 -19.92 -6.35 26.07
C GLN A 394 -20.35 -4.87 26.08
N LEU A 395 -19.49 -3.98 25.60
CA LEU A 395 -19.82 -2.56 25.53
C LEU A 395 -21.05 -2.32 24.64
N PRO A 396 -21.90 -1.35 25.01
CA PRO A 396 -23.03 -0.99 24.17
C PRO A 396 -22.56 -0.36 22.88
N VAL A 397 -22.98 -0.92 21.74
CA VAL A 397 -22.74 -0.36 20.42
C VAL A 397 -24.04 0.02 19.75
N LYS A 398 -24.04 1.15 19.04
CA LYS A 398 -25.16 1.61 18.23
C LYS A 398 -24.92 1.27 16.76
N PRO A 399 -25.96 1.14 15.94
CA PRO A 399 -25.80 1.10 14.49
C PRO A 399 -24.97 2.29 14.01
N TYR A 400 -24.22 2.07 12.93
CA TYR A 400 -23.48 3.16 12.29
C TYR A 400 -24.45 4.11 11.61
N GLU A 401 -24.26 5.40 11.82
CA GLU A 401 -25.05 6.48 11.22
C GLU A 401 -24.09 7.40 10.47
N GLU A 402 -24.44 7.75 9.25
CA GLU A 402 -23.64 8.68 8.45
C GLU A 402 -24.51 9.77 7.82
N THR A 403 -23.85 10.88 7.53
CA THR A 403 -24.39 11.95 6.68
C THR A 403 -23.62 11.93 5.37
N VAL A 404 -24.33 11.89 4.24
CA VAL A 404 -23.74 12.00 2.90
C VAL A 404 -24.28 13.24 2.25
N SER A 405 -23.39 14.12 1.77
CA SER A 405 -23.78 15.29 1.00
C SER A 405 -24.03 14.93 -0.46
N ASN A 406 -25.14 15.40 -1.00
CA ASN A 406 -25.47 15.31 -2.42
C ASN A 406 -25.25 16.63 -3.17
N GLU A 407 -24.60 17.59 -2.53
CA GLU A 407 -24.29 18.86 -3.16
C GLU A 407 -23.21 18.71 -4.25
N PRO A 408 -23.28 19.52 -5.33
CA PRO A 408 -22.18 19.57 -6.28
C PRO A 408 -20.93 20.15 -5.64
N LEU A 409 -19.73 19.73 -6.09
CA LEU A 409 -18.46 20.23 -5.58
C LEU A 409 -18.36 21.75 -5.63
N ILE A 410 -18.89 22.35 -6.71
CA ILE A 410 -18.97 23.79 -6.89
C ILE A 410 -20.44 24.15 -7.15
N PRO A 411 -21.17 24.69 -6.16
CA PRO A 411 -22.59 25.03 -6.30
C PRO A 411 -22.85 26.11 -7.35
N GLU A 412 -21.97 27.13 -7.42
CA GLU A 412 -22.08 28.24 -8.36
C GLU A 412 -20.82 28.31 -9.21
N LEU A 413 -20.95 27.96 -10.48
CA LEU A 413 -19.85 28.05 -11.43
C LEU A 413 -19.54 29.51 -11.78
N PRO A 414 -18.25 29.92 -11.83
CA PRO A 414 -17.89 31.24 -12.34
C PRO A 414 -18.23 31.36 -13.81
N ALA A 415 -18.43 32.58 -14.31
CA ALA A 415 -18.56 32.81 -15.74
C ALA A 415 -17.25 32.38 -16.44
N PRO A 416 -17.29 31.56 -17.49
CA PRO A 416 -16.08 31.03 -18.11
C PRO A 416 -15.24 32.17 -18.73
N GLY A 417 -13.92 32.07 -18.56
CA GLY A 417 -12.96 32.88 -19.29
C GLY A 417 -12.71 32.33 -20.70
N LYS A 418 -11.65 32.78 -21.36
CA LYS A 418 -11.35 32.41 -22.74
C LYS A 418 -9.89 31.99 -22.95
N ILE A 419 -9.67 31.12 -23.89
CA ILE A 419 -8.35 30.84 -24.46
C ILE A 419 -8.04 31.97 -25.45
N ARG A 420 -7.02 32.78 -25.17
CA ARG A 420 -6.60 33.91 -25.99
C ARG A 420 -5.67 33.50 -27.14
N GLU A 421 -4.81 32.53 -26.88
CA GLU A 421 -3.83 32.06 -27.85
C GLU A 421 -3.62 30.53 -27.71
N MET A 422 -3.39 29.88 -28.85
CA MET A 422 -3.03 28.47 -28.92
C MET A 422 -1.85 28.30 -29.87
N LYS A 423 -0.78 27.67 -29.41
CA LYS A 423 0.45 27.39 -30.16
C LYS A 423 0.86 25.93 -29.99
N THR A 424 1.56 25.40 -30.98
CA THR A 424 2.23 24.11 -30.83
C THR A 424 3.70 24.33 -30.50
N ASP A 425 4.17 23.69 -29.43
CA ASP A 425 5.59 23.61 -29.11
C ASP A 425 6.28 22.67 -30.10
N PRO A 426 7.28 23.16 -30.86
CA PRO A 426 7.90 22.36 -31.92
C PRO A 426 8.84 21.27 -31.38
N LEU A 427 9.32 21.37 -30.15
CA LEU A 427 10.25 20.42 -29.57
C LEU A 427 9.53 19.17 -29.03
N PHE A 428 8.46 19.40 -28.29
CA PHE A 428 7.71 18.32 -27.66
C PHE A 428 6.39 17.97 -28.35
N GLY A 429 5.98 18.74 -29.37
CA GLY A 429 4.67 18.59 -30.03
C GLY A 429 3.51 18.78 -29.05
N ALA A 430 3.70 19.57 -28.00
CA ALA A 430 2.68 19.92 -27.03
C ALA A 430 1.86 21.12 -27.50
N THR A 431 0.59 21.18 -27.13
CA THR A 431 -0.26 22.37 -27.34
C THR A 431 -0.12 23.30 -26.14
N VAL A 432 0.29 24.54 -26.38
CA VAL A 432 0.40 25.57 -25.36
C VAL A 432 -0.74 26.56 -25.52
N LEU A 433 -1.55 26.70 -24.47
CA LEU A 433 -2.65 27.65 -24.39
C LEU A 433 -2.23 28.83 -23.53
N THR A 434 -2.59 30.04 -23.93
CA THR A 434 -2.53 31.23 -23.08
C THR A 434 -3.95 31.71 -22.83
N LEU A 435 -4.33 31.80 -21.56
CA LEU A 435 -5.67 32.22 -21.15
C LEU A 435 -5.78 33.74 -21.08
N ASP A 436 -6.98 34.26 -21.05
CA ASP A 436 -7.22 35.70 -20.97
C ASP A 436 -6.77 36.31 -19.62
N ASN A 437 -6.76 35.50 -18.54
CA ASN A 437 -6.16 35.84 -17.26
C ASN A 437 -4.61 35.71 -17.22
N GLY A 438 -3.98 35.31 -18.33
CA GLY A 438 -2.53 35.18 -18.47
C GLY A 438 -1.93 33.82 -18.13
N ILE A 439 -2.69 32.91 -17.51
CA ILE A 439 -2.24 31.57 -17.16
C ILE A 439 -1.84 30.78 -18.42
N LYS A 440 -0.77 30.01 -18.33
CA LYS A 440 -0.32 29.09 -19.38
C LYS A 440 -0.74 27.67 -19.07
N VAL A 441 -1.24 26.97 -20.10
CA VAL A 441 -1.62 25.55 -20.01
C VAL A 441 -0.90 24.79 -21.11
N VAL A 442 -0.21 23.73 -20.75
CA VAL A 442 0.52 22.83 -21.66
C VAL A 442 -0.22 21.51 -21.74
N LEU A 443 -0.62 21.09 -22.93
CA LEU A 443 -1.33 19.84 -23.17
C LEU A 443 -0.46 18.92 -24.01
N LYS A 444 -0.16 17.73 -23.52
CA LYS A 444 0.59 16.70 -24.25
C LYS A 444 -0.20 15.41 -24.28
N HIS A 445 -0.76 15.09 -25.42
CA HIS A 445 -1.36 13.78 -25.66
C HIS A 445 -0.28 12.69 -25.68
N THR A 446 -0.53 11.59 -24.96
CA THR A 446 0.26 10.35 -25.01
C THR A 446 -0.67 9.15 -24.95
N ASP A 447 -0.20 8.01 -25.47
CA ASP A 447 -0.91 6.73 -25.49
C ASP A 447 -0.31 5.68 -24.53
N PHE A 448 0.51 6.12 -23.57
CA PHE A 448 1.17 5.23 -22.61
C PHE A 448 0.17 4.51 -21.70
N LYS A 449 -0.92 5.18 -21.35
CA LYS A 449 -2.07 4.59 -20.67
C LYS A 449 -3.37 5.17 -21.22
N LYS A 450 -4.41 4.35 -21.29
CA LYS A 450 -5.73 4.78 -21.80
C LYS A 450 -6.56 5.49 -20.74
N ASP A 451 -6.36 5.13 -19.47
CA ASP A 451 -7.19 5.57 -18.34
C ASP A 451 -6.45 6.51 -17.38
N GLU A 452 -5.52 7.31 -17.91
CA GLU A 452 -4.73 8.22 -17.08
C GLU A 452 -4.41 9.54 -17.79
N ILE A 453 -4.66 10.63 -17.07
CA ILE A 453 -4.18 11.97 -17.37
C ILE A 453 -3.47 12.47 -16.11
N LEU A 454 -2.19 12.80 -16.22
CA LEU A 454 -1.41 13.41 -15.16
C LEU A 454 -1.46 14.92 -15.28
N MET A 455 -1.58 15.62 -14.17
CA MET A 455 -1.56 17.07 -14.09
C MET A 455 -0.52 17.54 -13.09
N THR A 456 0.28 18.53 -13.49
CA THR A 456 1.15 19.28 -12.59
C THR A 456 0.99 20.76 -12.87
N ALA A 457 0.67 21.54 -11.85
CA ALA A 457 0.76 23.00 -11.88
C ALA A 457 1.97 23.40 -11.04
N THR A 458 2.84 24.26 -11.58
CA THR A 458 4.06 24.67 -10.90
C THR A 458 4.24 26.18 -11.00
N SER A 459 4.61 26.79 -9.88
CA SER A 459 4.98 28.20 -9.76
C SER A 459 6.34 28.31 -9.07
N PRO A 460 7.21 29.28 -9.44
CA PRO A 460 8.41 29.61 -8.68
C PRO A 460 8.06 30.12 -7.27
N GLY A 461 8.95 29.85 -6.29
CA GLY A 461 8.74 30.31 -4.92
C GLY A 461 9.26 29.33 -3.89
N GLY A 462 8.36 28.64 -3.23
CA GLY A 462 8.65 27.54 -2.33
C GLY A 462 8.99 27.93 -0.89
N SER A 463 9.40 26.93 -0.12
CA SER A 463 9.67 27.05 1.31
C SER A 463 10.82 28.03 1.65
N THR A 464 11.71 28.31 0.68
CA THR A 464 12.83 29.25 0.86
C THR A 464 12.39 30.70 1.04
N LEU A 465 11.18 31.05 0.65
CA LEU A 465 10.63 32.38 0.84
C LEU A 465 10.23 32.68 2.29
N PHE A 466 10.14 31.67 3.14
CA PHE A 466 9.75 31.81 4.53
C PHE A 466 10.97 31.83 5.45
N GLY A 467 10.93 32.70 6.47
CA GLY A 467 12.02 32.88 7.42
C GLY A 467 12.14 31.79 8.48
N ALA A 468 13.14 31.92 9.35
CA ALA A 468 13.45 30.94 10.39
C ALA A 468 12.28 30.63 11.34
N LYS A 469 11.39 31.57 11.60
CA LYS A 469 10.22 31.41 12.48
C LYS A 469 9.17 30.45 11.94
N ASP A 470 9.17 30.17 10.62
CA ASP A 470 8.19 29.33 9.97
C ASP A 470 8.72 27.91 9.66
N ILE A 471 9.98 27.59 10.05
CA ILE A 471 10.61 26.31 9.70
C ILE A 471 9.79 25.11 10.20
N ASP A 472 9.30 25.14 11.45
CA ASP A 472 8.53 24.03 12.01
C ASP A 472 7.15 23.91 11.35
N ASN A 473 6.51 25.03 11.00
CA ASN A 473 5.30 25.05 10.18
C ASN A 473 5.52 24.37 8.81
N LEU A 474 6.67 24.64 8.18
CA LEU A 474 7.02 24.07 6.86
C LEU A 474 7.24 22.55 6.90
N LYS A 475 7.71 21.99 8.02
CA LYS A 475 7.93 20.55 8.18
C LYS A 475 6.64 19.73 8.06
N VAL A 476 5.50 20.30 8.40
CA VAL A 476 4.17 19.66 8.34
C VAL A 476 3.23 20.31 7.33
N PHE A 477 3.69 21.31 6.60
CA PHE A 477 2.86 22.11 5.71
C PHE A 477 2.05 21.23 4.74
N ASN A 478 2.71 20.33 4.02
CA ASN A 478 2.09 19.49 3.01
C ASN A 478 1.08 18.49 3.60
N ASP A 479 1.27 18.07 4.85
CA ASP A 479 0.35 17.18 5.55
C ASP A 479 -0.90 17.89 6.06
N VAL A 480 -0.77 19.19 6.34
CA VAL A 480 -1.77 19.97 7.09
C VAL A 480 -2.74 20.70 6.18
N ILE A 481 -2.29 21.24 5.04
CA ILE A 481 -3.06 22.14 4.19
C ILE A 481 -4.35 21.56 3.60
N THR A 482 -4.46 20.23 3.53
CA THR A 482 -5.64 19.53 3.00
C THR A 482 -6.48 18.84 4.06
N LEU A 483 -6.09 18.88 5.34
CA LEU A 483 -6.80 18.22 6.44
C LEU A 483 -8.27 18.65 6.57
N GLY A 484 -8.52 19.92 6.29
CA GLY A 484 -9.86 20.48 6.38
C GLY A 484 -10.79 20.10 5.21
N GLY A 485 -10.25 19.49 4.14
CA GLY A 485 -10.99 19.30 2.91
C GLY A 485 -10.96 20.53 2.00
N ALA A 486 -12.00 20.75 1.19
CA ALA A 486 -12.09 21.87 0.26
C ALA A 486 -13.55 22.30 0.03
N GLY A 487 -13.76 23.58 -0.24
CA GLY A 487 -15.11 24.12 -0.44
C GLY A 487 -16.01 23.91 0.78
N ASN A 488 -17.17 23.35 0.56
CA ASN A 488 -18.14 23.00 1.62
C ASN A 488 -17.89 21.60 2.24
N PHE A 489 -16.91 20.84 1.75
CA PHE A 489 -16.72 19.45 2.11
C PHE A 489 -15.57 19.29 3.11
N SER A 490 -15.81 18.61 4.22
CA SER A 490 -14.73 18.04 5.04
C SER A 490 -13.93 17.02 4.23
N ALA A 491 -12.74 16.63 4.71
CA ALA A 491 -11.95 15.60 4.04
C ALA A 491 -12.72 14.27 3.93
N THR A 492 -13.50 13.91 4.96
CA THR A 492 -14.36 12.72 4.97
C THR A 492 -15.49 12.83 3.94
N ASP A 493 -16.21 13.96 3.90
CA ASP A 493 -17.29 14.17 2.94
C ASP A 493 -16.77 14.19 1.51
N LEU A 494 -15.62 14.83 1.29
CA LEU A 494 -14.98 14.87 -0.02
C LEU A 494 -14.65 13.46 -0.53
N ASN A 495 -14.09 12.58 0.33
CA ASN A 495 -13.84 11.19 -0.03
C ASN A 495 -15.13 10.45 -0.42
N LYS A 496 -16.23 10.67 0.32
CA LYS A 496 -17.54 10.07 0.01
C LYS A 496 -18.11 10.55 -1.33
N VAL A 497 -18.01 11.83 -1.62
CA VAL A 497 -18.48 12.42 -2.89
C VAL A 497 -17.63 11.99 -4.09
N LEU A 498 -16.35 11.70 -3.87
CA LEU A 498 -15.44 11.21 -4.91
C LEU A 498 -15.51 9.69 -5.13
N ALA A 499 -16.35 8.96 -4.41
CA ALA A 499 -16.51 7.52 -4.61
C ALA A 499 -16.85 7.19 -6.08
N GLY A 500 -16.20 6.16 -6.62
CA GLY A 500 -16.34 5.74 -8.02
C GLY A 500 -15.60 6.60 -9.04
N LYS A 501 -14.81 7.57 -8.61
CA LYS A 501 -13.98 8.42 -9.48
C LYS A 501 -12.50 8.07 -9.34
N LYS A 502 -11.82 7.98 -10.47
CA LYS A 502 -10.36 7.87 -10.51
C LYS A 502 -9.79 9.28 -10.63
N VAL A 503 -9.65 9.96 -9.53
CA VAL A 503 -9.19 11.36 -9.48
C VAL A 503 -8.43 11.63 -8.18
N SER A 504 -7.40 12.45 -8.27
CA SER A 504 -6.69 13.01 -7.13
C SER A 504 -6.17 14.40 -7.45
N CYS A 505 -6.13 15.26 -6.45
CA CYS A 505 -5.53 16.60 -6.54
C CYS A 505 -4.95 16.96 -5.18
N SER A 506 -3.68 17.39 -5.16
CA SER A 506 -2.98 17.75 -3.92
C SER A 506 -2.05 18.95 -4.16
N PRO A 507 -2.26 20.06 -3.48
CA PRO A 507 -1.31 21.15 -3.40
C PRO A 507 -0.11 20.78 -2.52
N SER A 508 1.05 21.35 -2.80
CA SER A 508 2.26 21.14 -2.00
C SER A 508 3.25 22.29 -2.17
N ILE A 509 4.11 22.49 -1.18
CA ILE A 509 5.25 23.40 -1.27
C ILE A 509 6.54 22.58 -1.37
N GLY A 510 7.35 22.89 -2.38
CA GLY A 510 8.71 22.37 -2.51
C GLY A 510 9.75 23.33 -1.93
N LEU A 511 11.03 23.10 -2.22
CA LEU A 511 12.09 23.99 -1.79
C LEU A 511 11.97 25.35 -2.47
N ASN A 512 11.86 25.37 -3.80
CA ASN A 512 11.83 26.57 -4.66
C ASN A 512 10.57 26.65 -5.53
N THR A 513 9.54 25.89 -5.25
CA THR A 513 8.30 25.84 -6.05
C THR A 513 7.09 25.62 -5.17
N GLU A 514 5.96 26.15 -5.60
CA GLU A 514 4.62 25.67 -5.25
C GLU A 514 4.13 24.73 -6.34
N ASN A 515 3.46 23.65 -5.95
CA ASN A 515 2.97 22.68 -6.88
C ASN A 515 1.53 22.27 -6.55
N VAL A 516 0.76 21.97 -7.60
CA VAL A 516 -0.49 21.22 -7.47
C VAL A 516 -0.37 20.02 -8.38
N ASN A 517 -0.32 18.82 -7.79
CA ASN A 517 -0.23 17.57 -8.52
C ASN A 517 -1.58 16.88 -8.54
N GLY A 518 -1.93 16.29 -9.65
CA GLY A 518 -3.16 15.55 -9.77
C GLY A 518 -3.12 14.52 -10.88
N TYR A 519 -4.10 13.65 -10.84
CA TYR A 519 -4.38 12.74 -11.93
C TYR A 519 -5.89 12.51 -12.06
N ALA A 520 -6.33 12.11 -13.24
CA ALA A 520 -7.69 11.66 -13.45
C ALA A 520 -7.75 10.62 -14.59
N ALA A 521 -8.76 9.74 -14.54
CA ALA A 521 -9.21 9.09 -15.75
C ALA A 521 -9.83 10.14 -16.70
N PRO A 522 -9.83 9.93 -18.03
CA PRO A 522 -10.48 10.86 -18.95
C PRO A 522 -11.94 11.16 -18.62
N ALA A 523 -12.68 10.17 -18.12
CA ALA A 523 -14.08 10.32 -17.68
C ALA A 523 -14.24 11.20 -16.45
N ASP A 524 -13.22 11.31 -15.60
CA ASP A 524 -13.24 12.06 -14.34
C ASP A 524 -12.49 13.40 -14.42
N LEU A 525 -12.10 13.81 -15.64
CA LEU A 525 -11.31 15.02 -15.87
C LEU A 525 -11.98 16.29 -15.34
N LYS A 526 -13.30 16.42 -15.51
CA LYS A 526 -14.07 17.54 -14.95
C LYS A 526 -13.85 17.66 -13.44
N THR A 527 -13.92 16.55 -12.71
CA THR A 527 -13.73 16.53 -11.26
C THR A 527 -12.32 16.97 -10.85
N LEU A 528 -11.29 16.62 -11.64
CA LEU A 528 -9.94 17.14 -11.40
C LEU A 528 -9.90 18.67 -11.48
N PHE A 529 -10.53 19.27 -12.49
CA PHE A 529 -10.59 20.73 -12.61
C PHE A 529 -11.40 21.38 -11.47
N GLU A 530 -12.48 20.77 -11.03
CA GLU A 530 -13.26 21.22 -9.87
C GLU A 530 -12.41 21.23 -8.60
N LEU A 531 -11.64 20.16 -8.34
CA LEU A 531 -10.73 20.08 -7.19
C LEU A 531 -9.61 21.13 -7.28
N VAL A 532 -8.97 21.30 -8.43
CA VAL A 532 -7.97 22.36 -8.65
C VAL A 532 -8.57 23.72 -8.32
N TYR A 533 -9.74 24.02 -8.87
CA TYR A 533 -10.42 25.29 -8.61
C TYR A 533 -10.67 25.52 -7.11
N LEU A 534 -11.17 24.51 -6.41
CA LEU A 534 -11.44 24.59 -4.97
C LEU A 534 -10.17 24.81 -4.14
N TYR A 535 -9.08 24.13 -4.46
CA TYR A 535 -7.82 24.32 -3.73
C TYR A 535 -7.21 25.71 -3.93
N PHE A 536 -7.44 26.38 -5.08
CA PHE A 536 -7.02 27.76 -5.27
C PHE A 536 -7.96 28.80 -4.62
N THR A 537 -9.27 28.51 -4.58
CA THR A 537 -10.28 29.53 -4.25
C THR A 537 -10.96 29.34 -2.90
N ALA A 538 -11.06 28.10 -2.43
CA ALA A 538 -11.84 27.74 -1.24
C ALA A 538 -11.15 26.68 -0.36
N PRO A 539 -9.86 26.90 0.05
CA PRO A 539 -9.22 26.00 1.01
C PRO A 539 -9.95 26.08 2.36
N ARG A 540 -10.25 24.90 2.93
CA ARG A 540 -11.02 24.79 4.17
C ARG A 540 -10.11 24.51 5.36
N MET A 541 -10.39 25.18 6.49
CA MET A 541 -9.79 24.86 7.79
C MET A 541 -10.74 23.96 8.60
N ASP A 542 -10.14 23.05 9.37
CA ASP A 542 -10.87 22.19 10.30
C ASP A 542 -9.98 21.96 11.55
N GLU A 543 -10.32 22.65 12.62
CA GLU A 543 -9.54 22.60 13.87
C GLU A 543 -9.60 21.21 14.54
N GLU A 544 -10.70 20.48 14.38
CA GLU A 544 -10.82 19.14 14.93
C GLU A 544 -9.91 18.16 14.19
N ALA A 545 -9.90 18.22 12.86
CA ALA A 545 -9.01 17.41 12.04
C ALA A 545 -7.52 17.73 12.30
N TYR A 546 -7.18 19.01 12.50
CA TYR A 546 -5.82 19.40 12.86
C TYR A 546 -5.43 18.89 14.25
N THR A 547 -6.28 19.05 15.27
CA THR A 547 -6.03 18.54 16.63
C THR A 547 -5.82 17.04 16.61
N SER A 548 -6.61 16.32 15.82
CA SER A 548 -6.41 14.88 15.60
C SER A 548 -5.04 14.58 14.98
N PHE A 549 -4.69 15.28 13.92
CA PHE A 549 -3.38 15.15 13.26
C PHE A 549 -2.24 15.38 14.24
N GLU A 550 -2.26 16.47 14.98
CA GLU A 550 -1.26 16.82 15.98
C GLU A 550 -1.10 15.72 17.03
N ASN A 551 -2.20 15.27 17.64
CA ASN A 551 -2.18 14.20 18.65
C ASN A 551 -1.60 12.89 18.11
N ARG A 552 -1.97 12.49 16.90
CA ARG A 552 -1.46 11.27 16.26
C ARG A 552 0.03 11.40 15.90
N MET A 553 0.44 12.53 15.34
CA MET A 553 1.84 12.76 14.98
C MET A 553 2.76 12.84 16.20
N ILE A 554 2.37 13.53 17.26
CA ILE A 554 3.14 13.55 18.51
C ILE A 554 3.31 12.12 19.05
N ALA A 555 2.25 11.32 19.07
CA ALA A 555 2.31 9.94 19.53
C ALA A 555 3.24 9.08 18.67
N GLN A 556 3.18 9.22 17.35
CA GLN A 556 4.03 8.47 16.41
C GLN A 556 5.51 8.84 16.54
N LEU A 557 5.81 10.12 16.74
CA LEU A 557 7.18 10.62 16.79
C LEU A 557 7.87 10.37 18.13
N LYS A 558 7.09 10.12 19.20
CA LYS A 558 7.58 10.06 20.59
C LYS A 558 8.71 9.05 20.81
N ASN A 559 8.64 7.90 20.15
CA ASN A 559 9.59 6.79 20.33
C ASN A 559 10.42 6.51 19.06
N LEU A 560 10.33 7.37 18.07
CA LEU A 560 10.97 7.10 16.77
C LEU A 560 12.49 6.96 16.87
N GLU A 561 13.11 7.66 17.81
CA GLU A 561 14.56 7.64 18.06
C GLU A 561 15.06 6.33 18.67
N LEU A 562 14.19 5.45 19.16
CA LEU A 562 14.56 4.11 19.62
C LEU A 562 15.03 3.23 18.46
N ASN A 563 14.59 3.53 17.23
CA ASN A 563 15.04 2.84 16.04
C ASN A 563 16.48 3.30 15.69
N PRO A 564 17.48 2.39 15.68
CA PRO A 564 18.87 2.74 15.40
C PRO A 564 19.08 3.40 14.03
N MET A 565 18.30 3.02 13.02
CA MET A 565 18.39 3.61 11.69
C MET A 565 17.92 5.06 11.65
N VAL A 566 16.91 5.40 12.44
CA VAL A 566 16.45 6.79 12.59
C VAL A 566 17.52 7.63 13.27
N ALA A 567 18.09 7.13 14.38
CA ALA A 567 19.17 7.81 15.10
C ALA A 567 20.42 8.02 14.21
N PHE A 568 20.76 7.02 13.41
CA PHE A 568 21.84 7.12 12.42
C PHE A 568 21.53 8.18 11.35
N SER A 569 20.35 8.13 10.74
CA SER A 569 19.93 9.08 9.71
C SER A 569 19.90 10.52 10.22
N ASP A 570 19.37 10.74 11.43
CA ASP A 570 19.36 12.06 12.07
C ASP A 570 20.78 12.60 12.29
N THR A 571 21.70 11.73 12.75
CA THR A 571 23.11 12.07 12.96
C THR A 571 23.82 12.41 11.64
N LEU A 572 23.59 11.60 10.63
CA LEU A 572 24.15 11.81 9.28
C LEU A 572 23.63 13.12 8.68
N THR A 573 22.33 13.38 8.78
CA THR A 573 21.72 14.64 8.29
C THR A 573 22.31 15.85 8.99
N LYS A 574 22.47 15.82 10.31
CA LYS A 574 23.13 16.89 11.07
C LYS A 574 24.57 17.13 10.58
N ALA A 575 25.32 16.08 10.31
CA ALA A 575 26.70 16.17 9.84
C ALA A 575 26.81 16.73 8.41
N ILE A 576 25.94 16.27 7.49
CA ILE A 576 25.95 16.71 6.08
C ILE A 576 25.51 18.17 5.95
N TYR A 577 24.50 18.58 6.70
CA TYR A 577 23.88 19.91 6.56
C TYR A 577 24.29 20.89 7.67
N ASP A 578 25.39 20.63 8.38
CA ASP A 578 25.92 21.48 9.45
C ASP A 578 24.86 21.95 10.44
N ASN A 579 24.05 21.01 10.92
CA ASN A 579 22.91 21.26 11.83
C ASN A 579 21.87 22.28 11.30
N ASN A 580 21.72 22.42 9.98
CA ASN A 580 20.71 23.29 9.40
C ASN A 580 19.30 22.84 9.84
N PRO A 581 18.52 23.71 10.53
CA PRO A 581 17.21 23.32 11.04
C PRO A 581 16.20 22.98 9.94
N ARG A 582 16.40 23.45 8.71
CA ARG A 582 15.55 23.09 7.56
C ARG A 582 15.73 21.65 7.10
N ALA A 583 16.91 21.06 7.34
CA ALA A 583 17.19 19.67 7.01
C ALA A 583 16.81 18.70 8.14
N ALA A 584 16.59 19.21 9.34
CA ALA A 584 16.25 18.39 10.50
C ALA A 584 14.84 17.80 10.37
N ARG A 585 14.73 16.49 10.70
CA ARG A 585 13.44 15.82 10.82
C ARG A 585 12.57 16.50 11.88
N ILE A 586 11.25 16.48 11.68
CA ILE A 586 10.29 16.90 12.71
C ILE A 586 10.36 15.97 13.93
N THR A 587 10.21 16.54 15.11
CA THR A 587 10.11 15.83 16.39
C THR A 587 8.80 16.14 17.11
N ALA A 588 8.41 15.32 18.08
CA ALA A 588 7.24 15.59 18.91
C ALA A 588 7.32 16.97 19.63
N GLY A 589 8.54 17.40 19.96
CA GLY A 589 8.78 18.69 20.63
C GLY A 589 8.50 19.92 19.75
N ASP A 590 8.65 19.79 18.43
CA ASP A 590 8.48 20.88 17.46
C ASP A 590 7.02 21.31 17.36
N PHE A 591 6.05 20.45 17.69
CA PHE A 591 4.62 20.78 17.66
C PHE A 591 4.22 21.95 18.56
N LYS A 592 5.02 22.26 19.57
CA LYS A 592 4.81 23.47 20.40
C LYS A 592 4.98 24.79 19.64
N GLN A 593 5.67 24.75 18.50
CA GLN A 593 5.95 25.92 17.66
C GLN A 593 5.08 25.94 16.39
N ILE A 594 4.35 24.87 16.10
CA ILE A 594 3.51 24.78 14.91
C ILE A 594 2.18 25.50 15.14
N SER A 595 1.77 26.27 14.16
CA SER A 595 0.51 27.03 14.17
C SER A 595 -0.31 26.72 12.92
N TYR A 596 -1.43 26.02 13.08
CA TYR A 596 -2.35 25.72 11.98
C TYR A 596 -2.87 26.99 11.26
N PRO A 597 -3.32 28.03 11.97
CA PRO A 597 -3.68 29.30 11.32
C PRO A 597 -2.54 29.88 10.48
N ARG A 598 -1.29 29.84 10.99
CA ARG A 598 -0.13 30.36 10.24
C ARG A 598 0.16 29.53 9.00
N ILE A 599 0.07 28.21 9.07
CA ILE A 599 0.20 27.33 7.89
C ILE A 599 -0.82 27.70 6.82
N MET A 600 -2.08 27.92 7.20
CA MET A 600 -3.14 28.29 6.25
C MET A 600 -2.99 29.72 5.71
N GLU A 601 -2.40 30.64 6.47
CA GLU A 601 -1.98 31.95 5.95
C GLU A 601 -0.89 31.80 4.90
N MET A 602 0.17 31.01 5.19
CA MET A 602 1.26 30.72 4.25
C MET A 602 0.72 30.06 2.97
N TYR A 603 -0.23 29.15 3.11
CA TYR A 603 -0.92 28.55 1.97
C TYR A 603 -1.62 29.60 1.11
N LYS A 604 -2.40 30.49 1.71
CA LYS A 604 -3.08 31.58 1.00
C LYS A 604 -2.10 32.56 0.36
N GLU A 605 -0.99 32.88 1.02
CA GLU A 605 0.08 33.71 0.45
C GLU A 605 0.59 33.13 -0.88
N ARG A 606 0.69 31.80 -1.00
CA ARG A 606 1.31 31.15 -2.15
C ARG A 606 0.31 30.69 -3.22
N PHE A 607 -0.91 30.32 -2.85
CA PHE A 607 -1.89 29.72 -3.76
C PHE A 607 -3.09 30.63 -4.11
N ALA A 608 -3.29 31.75 -3.44
CA ALA A 608 -4.38 32.70 -3.75
C ALA A 608 -4.11 33.59 -4.98
N ASP A 609 -2.99 33.39 -5.67
CA ASP A 609 -2.62 34.05 -6.91
C ASP A 609 -2.03 32.99 -7.88
N ALA A 610 -2.74 32.74 -8.97
CA ALA A 610 -2.36 31.75 -9.97
C ALA A 610 -1.55 32.35 -11.14
N SER A 611 -1.09 33.63 -11.04
CA SER A 611 -0.52 34.38 -12.17
C SER A 611 0.69 33.72 -12.81
N ASP A 612 1.55 33.08 -12.01
CA ASP A 612 2.82 32.51 -12.43
C ASP A 612 2.80 30.97 -12.47
N PHE A 613 1.65 30.35 -12.18
CA PHE A 613 1.49 28.91 -12.37
C PHE A 613 1.43 28.52 -13.85
N ILE A 614 2.15 27.46 -14.19
CA ILE A 614 2.04 26.76 -15.48
C ILE A 614 1.38 25.41 -15.22
N PHE A 615 0.22 25.19 -15.83
CA PHE A 615 -0.51 23.94 -15.74
C PHE A 615 -0.12 23.01 -16.89
N THR A 616 0.37 21.82 -16.57
CA THR A 616 0.79 20.82 -17.57
C THR A 616 -0.06 19.59 -17.41
N PHE A 617 -0.69 19.15 -18.50
CA PHE A 617 -1.46 17.92 -18.59
C PHE A 617 -0.82 16.97 -19.58
N VAL A 618 -0.56 15.73 -19.17
CA VAL A 618 0.06 14.68 -19.99
C VAL A 618 -0.74 13.40 -19.85
N GLY A 619 -1.08 12.77 -20.96
CA GLY A 619 -1.79 11.49 -20.95
C GLY A 619 -2.79 11.35 -22.09
N ASN A 620 -3.81 10.55 -21.88
CA ASN A 620 -4.87 10.32 -22.86
C ASN A 620 -5.83 11.52 -22.94
N ILE A 621 -5.33 12.63 -23.48
CA ILE A 621 -6.04 13.91 -23.58
C ILE A 621 -6.55 14.10 -24.99
N ASP A 622 -7.84 14.40 -25.12
CA ASP A 622 -8.38 15.03 -26.30
C ASP A 622 -8.41 16.55 -26.09
N THR A 623 -7.67 17.28 -26.93
CA THR A 623 -7.49 18.73 -26.82
C THR A 623 -8.80 19.50 -26.90
N ASP A 624 -9.76 19.05 -27.72
CA ASP A 624 -11.04 19.72 -27.85
C ASP A 624 -11.95 19.48 -26.63
N SER A 625 -11.91 18.29 -26.06
CA SER A 625 -12.70 17.92 -24.87
C SER A 625 -12.22 18.61 -23.59
N ILE A 626 -10.92 18.88 -23.45
CA ILE A 626 -10.37 19.55 -22.25
C ILE A 626 -10.58 21.07 -22.26
N ARG A 627 -10.67 21.69 -23.44
CA ARG A 627 -10.78 23.16 -23.58
C ARG A 627 -11.92 23.79 -22.77
N PRO A 628 -13.16 23.27 -22.77
CA PRO A 628 -14.24 23.84 -21.96
C PRO A 628 -13.92 23.86 -20.46
N PHE A 629 -13.20 22.86 -19.95
CA PHE A 629 -12.80 22.82 -18.54
C PHE A 629 -11.68 23.82 -18.25
N VAL A 630 -10.72 24.00 -19.17
CA VAL A 630 -9.69 25.04 -19.07
C VAL A 630 -10.32 26.43 -19.00
N GLU A 631 -11.28 26.72 -19.87
CA GLU A 631 -11.99 28.00 -19.89
C GLU A 631 -12.87 28.20 -18.65
N GLN A 632 -13.56 27.14 -18.19
CA GLN A 632 -14.47 27.22 -17.05
C GLN A 632 -13.72 27.40 -15.71
N TYR A 633 -12.60 26.69 -15.51
CA TYR A 633 -11.96 26.59 -14.21
C TYR A 633 -10.62 27.32 -14.15
N LEU A 634 -9.70 27.12 -15.09
CA LEU A 634 -8.37 27.75 -15.03
C LEU A 634 -8.38 29.19 -15.47
N ALA A 635 -9.15 29.54 -16.50
CA ALA A 635 -9.27 30.94 -16.95
C ALA A 635 -10.03 31.83 -15.94
N THR A 636 -10.62 31.23 -14.90
CA THR A 636 -11.36 31.95 -13.84
C THR A 636 -10.61 31.96 -12.50
N LEU A 637 -9.41 31.35 -12.42
CA LEU A 637 -8.59 31.40 -11.23
C LEU A 637 -8.15 32.84 -10.92
N PRO A 638 -8.02 33.20 -9.63
CA PRO A 638 -7.57 34.55 -9.22
C PRO A 638 -6.15 34.82 -9.74
N VAL A 639 -5.96 35.97 -10.36
CA VAL A 639 -4.68 36.45 -10.85
C VAL A 639 -4.46 37.88 -10.33
N LYS A 640 -3.40 38.06 -9.55
CA LYS A 640 -3.03 39.36 -8.92
C LYS A 640 -1.75 39.95 -9.51
N GLY A 641 -1.11 39.23 -10.43
CA GLY A 641 0.08 39.72 -11.13
C GLY A 641 1.38 39.52 -10.35
N ARG A 642 1.45 38.49 -9.48
CA ARG A 642 2.71 38.13 -8.82
C ARG A 642 3.71 37.68 -9.88
N ALA A 643 4.94 38.18 -9.81
CA ALA A 643 6.08 37.73 -10.58
C ALA A 643 7.24 37.49 -9.61
N GLU A 644 7.76 36.29 -9.59
CA GLU A 644 8.93 35.88 -8.79
C GLU A 644 10.07 35.39 -9.67
#